data_2ea568f61305df35f36bc7c9872c0aab
#
_entry.id   2ea568f61305df35f36bc7c9872c0aab
#
_cell.length_a   1.000
_cell.length_b   1.000
_cell.length_c   1.000
_cell.angle_alpha   90.00
_cell.angle_beta   90.00
_cell.angle_gamma   90.00
#
_symmetry.space_group_name_H-M   'P 1'
#
loop_
_entity.id
_entity.type
_entity.pdbx_description
1 polymer ?
#
loop_
_entity_poly.entity_id
_entity_poly.type
_entity_poly.pdbx_seq_one_letter_code
_entity_poly.pdbx_strand_id
1 'polypeptide(L)'
;MHSEPSLAGAARQAWVGQRLERLEDDALLNGRGAYADDLGTRPGTLHAAVLRSPHPHARLLAVHTQAALALPGVRAVLTGADVQAWAQPFVVGVKQPMQHWALAVDRVRHVGEPVAVVVAEDRYLAEDALDLLRVDYEPLPVVSDIEHALREDACPLHDGVGSNVVSDRAFRYGDPDSAFSQPGVRTVRTTVHYPRNSCSPMECAVVIAEHLPGDEGYDVTSNFMGPFSLHAVMAMALKVPGNKLRHRVPRDSGGSFGVKQAVFPYVVLMCLASRKAGAPVKWVEDRLEHLSAATSATARLTTMEAAVTPEGRVLALRYDQVDEVGAYLRAPEPATFYRMHGALTGAYAIDHLQVRNRVVVCNKTPTGLVRGFGGPQVFYALERLMDRIAVELAIDPVPLRLRNYVPAQAFPYTAAAGAVLDSGDYVRLTEMAMAQADALQLPERQRAARAAGKLYGIGVAAIVEPSVSNMGYISTVLTAEQRAKAGPKNGAIASATVAIDLLGGVNVTIASAPAGQGHMTVCAQVVADALGLHPSAVVVNVEFDTAKDAWSVAAGNYSSRFAGAVAGTVHLAAQRLRDKLARIAAAQWGCDSADIGFEGGQIFNRRQPAQSQPFTRLAASPHWAPALLPEGETPGLRETAFWTPETLRAPDSANRVNTSASYGFVFDVCGLEIDPATGAVRVDRYVTAHDAGRLLNPALADGQIRGAFAQGLGAALLEEFRYSPDGSFQSGTLADYLMPTTCETPDPVIVHLETPSPFTPLGAKGLGEGNNMSTPVCIANAFADALRPVRDVADVRLPLTPDRVLAHLQTEDPPPRHPVAKAPAPAALRDGLSLAAQGSVDIAAPPARVFEVLLDPVALARVIPGCHALQSDGPNRYRADVTVGVGLIKARYEARITLSDIDAPRSLRLAGVGSSTLGTGAGDGSVRLEETAGGTRLHYDYSAQVGGKVAMVGSRMLESAARLIVAQLFESLGRQASGGVAARASWWQRLLQRLGVRS
;
A
#
# COMPACT_ATOMS: atom_id res chain seq x y z
N MET A 1 -35.65 32.95 5.38
CA MET A 1 -36.99 32.62 4.82
C MET A 1 -36.81 32.58 3.29
N HIS A 2 -36.48 31.44 2.74
CA HIS A 2 -36.55 31.19 1.32
C HIS A 2 -37.78 30.36 1.05
N SER A 3 -38.68 30.92 0.23
CA SER A 3 -39.94 30.29 -0.19
C SER A 3 -39.65 29.04 -1.04
N GLU A 4 -40.04 27.88 -0.56
CA GLU A 4 -40.06 26.64 -1.36
C GLU A 4 -41.06 26.75 -2.50
N PRO A 5 -40.68 26.32 -3.72
CA PRO A 5 -41.64 26.18 -4.79
C PRO A 5 -42.49 24.94 -4.57
N SER A 6 -43.81 25.13 -4.58
CA SER A 6 -44.81 24.07 -4.57
C SER A 6 -44.66 23.18 -5.83
N LEU A 7 -44.22 21.96 -5.65
CA LEU A 7 -44.18 20.90 -6.67
C LEU A 7 -45.37 19.95 -6.45
N ALA A 8 -46.54 20.36 -6.92
CA ALA A 8 -47.64 19.42 -7.11
C ALA A 8 -47.50 18.71 -8.46
N GLY A 9 -47.26 17.39 -8.45
CA GLY A 9 -47.58 16.52 -9.60
C GLY A 9 -46.50 15.86 -10.40
N ALA A 10 -45.22 15.91 -10.02
CA ALA A 10 -44.19 15.06 -10.65
C ALA A 10 -43.93 13.84 -9.74
N ALA A 11 -43.94 12.63 -10.30
CA ALA A 11 -43.51 11.43 -9.59
C ALA A 11 -42.09 11.71 -9.03
N ARG A 12 -41.93 11.61 -7.71
CA ARG A 12 -40.65 11.90 -7.02
C ARG A 12 -39.59 10.99 -7.56
N GLN A 13 -38.53 11.57 -8.11
CA GLN A 13 -37.33 10.85 -8.49
C GLN A 13 -36.61 10.35 -7.22
N ALA A 14 -36.28 9.06 -7.13
CA ALA A 14 -35.57 8.48 -6.03
C ALA A 14 -34.21 9.18 -5.82
N TRP A 15 -33.73 9.27 -4.59
CA TRP A 15 -32.42 9.85 -4.27
C TRP A 15 -31.27 8.96 -4.74
N VAL A 16 -31.43 7.63 -4.65
CA VAL A 16 -30.49 6.67 -5.20
C VAL A 16 -30.46 6.79 -6.72
N GLY A 17 -29.28 7.00 -7.29
CA GLY A 17 -29.05 7.29 -8.70
C GLY A 17 -28.90 8.77 -9.04
N GLN A 18 -29.18 9.68 -8.09
CA GLN A 18 -28.94 11.10 -8.26
C GLN A 18 -27.49 11.51 -7.92
N ARG A 19 -26.99 12.53 -8.61
CA ARG A 19 -25.70 13.17 -8.34
C ARG A 19 -25.84 14.09 -7.12
N LEU A 20 -25.76 13.56 -5.93
CA LEU A 20 -25.75 14.32 -4.69
C LEU A 20 -24.32 14.61 -4.26
N GLU A 21 -24.05 15.87 -3.88
CA GLU A 21 -22.77 16.27 -3.28
C GLU A 21 -22.57 15.56 -1.94
N ARG A 22 -21.31 15.34 -1.56
CA ARG A 22 -21.01 14.66 -0.29
C ARG A 22 -21.49 15.47 0.90
N LEU A 23 -22.33 14.86 1.75
CA LEU A 23 -22.79 15.48 2.99
C LEU A 23 -21.64 15.72 3.98
N GLU A 24 -20.62 14.88 3.96
CA GLU A 24 -19.43 14.99 4.79
C GLU A 24 -18.49 16.12 4.39
N ASP A 25 -18.60 16.69 3.19
CA ASP A 25 -17.71 17.74 2.68
C ASP A 25 -17.81 19.05 3.48
N ASP A 26 -18.98 19.40 4.01
CA ASP A 26 -19.11 20.61 4.82
C ASP A 26 -18.15 20.60 6.02
N ALA A 27 -18.05 19.50 6.73
CA ALA A 27 -17.13 19.38 7.86
C ALA A 27 -15.65 19.35 7.40
N LEU A 28 -15.34 18.63 6.32
CA LEU A 28 -13.97 18.49 5.82
C LEU A 28 -13.42 19.80 5.26
N LEU A 29 -14.21 20.52 4.45
CA LEU A 29 -13.80 21.79 3.83
C LEU A 29 -13.68 22.94 4.86
N ASN A 30 -14.37 22.83 5.98
CA ASN A 30 -14.28 23.80 7.07
C ASN A 30 -13.27 23.42 8.16
N GLY A 31 -12.38 22.47 7.93
CA GLY A 31 -11.36 22.05 8.88
C GLY A 31 -11.90 21.35 10.14
N ARG A 32 -13.10 20.75 10.03
CA ARG A 32 -13.77 20.01 11.12
C ARG A 32 -13.73 18.49 10.92
N GLY A 33 -12.79 18.01 10.11
CA GLY A 33 -12.49 16.59 10.01
C GLY A 33 -11.97 16.06 11.35
N ALA A 34 -12.27 14.81 11.66
CA ALA A 34 -11.85 14.14 12.89
C ALA A 34 -10.99 12.90 12.54
N TYR A 35 -9.76 13.17 12.16
CA TYR A 35 -8.77 12.14 11.83
C TYR A 35 -8.14 11.54 13.09
N ALA A 36 -7.46 10.41 12.97
CA ALA A 36 -6.90 9.71 14.13
C ALA A 36 -5.90 10.54 14.92
N ASP A 37 -5.09 11.38 14.27
CA ASP A 37 -4.11 12.25 14.94
C ASP A 37 -4.75 13.46 15.61
N ASP A 38 -5.94 13.91 15.14
CA ASP A 38 -6.69 15.04 15.69
C ASP A 38 -7.46 14.67 16.98
N LEU A 39 -7.64 13.36 17.23
CA LEU A 39 -8.35 12.92 18.42
C LEU A 39 -7.57 13.29 19.69
N GLY A 40 -8.27 13.88 20.62
CA GLY A 40 -7.71 14.23 21.92
C GLY A 40 -7.17 13.00 22.65
N THR A 41 -6.02 13.13 23.28
CA THR A 41 -5.41 12.10 24.12
C THR A 41 -5.72 12.33 25.59
N ARG A 42 -5.76 11.26 26.37
CA ARG A 42 -5.91 11.35 27.84
C ARG A 42 -4.68 12.04 28.44
N PRO A 43 -4.83 12.79 29.54
CA PRO A 43 -3.69 13.32 30.31
C PRO A 43 -2.72 12.18 30.65
N GLY A 44 -1.42 12.43 30.48
CA GLY A 44 -0.38 11.43 30.70
C GLY A 44 -0.15 10.46 29.52
N THR A 45 -0.80 10.65 28.37
CA THR A 45 -0.47 9.93 27.16
C THR A 45 0.96 10.24 26.72
N LEU A 46 1.74 9.21 26.47
CA LEU A 46 3.12 9.27 26.01
C LEU A 46 3.18 9.10 24.49
N HIS A 47 4.32 9.46 23.90
CA HIS A 47 4.55 9.36 22.46
C HIS A 47 5.60 8.30 22.16
N ALA A 48 5.39 7.55 21.06
CA ALA A 48 6.31 6.51 20.63
C ALA A 48 7.03 6.89 19.33
N ALA A 49 8.30 6.51 19.23
CA ALA A 49 9.08 6.51 18.00
C ALA A 49 9.67 5.12 17.77
N VAL A 50 9.78 4.68 16.51
CA VAL A 50 10.20 3.33 16.14
C VAL A 50 11.57 3.35 15.51
N LEU A 51 12.54 2.69 16.15
CA LEU A 51 13.86 2.44 15.54
C LEU A 51 13.71 1.36 14.46
N ARG A 52 14.17 1.67 13.26
CA ARG A 52 14.08 0.79 12.10
C ARG A 52 15.43 0.27 11.64
N SER A 53 15.48 -0.96 11.14
CA SER A 53 16.68 -1.55 10.59
C SER A 53 17.18 -0.80 9.36
N PRO A 54 18.47 -0.39 9.33
CA PRO A 54 19.11 0.07 8.11
C PRO A 54 19.61 -1.10 7.23
N HIS A 55 19.63 -2.32 7.77
CA HIS A 55 20.12 -3.50 7.07
C HIS A 55 18.99 -4.29 6.43
N PRO A 56 19.16 -4.79 5.19
CA PRO A 56 18.20 -5.67 4.54
C PRO A 56 18.18 -7.09 5.17
N HIS A 57 19.33 -7.54 5.74
CA HIS A 57 19.45 -8.83 6.42
C HIS A 57 20.60 -8.80 7.40
N ALA A 58 20.33 -8.97 8.68
CA ALA A 58 21.35 -9.04 9.72
C ALA A 58 20.85 -9.75 10.97
N ARG A 59 21.74 -10.40 11.72
CA ARG A 59 21.46 -10.80 13.10
C ARG A 59 21.51 -9.60 14.01
N LEU A 60 20.65 -9.60 15.03
CA LEU A 60 20.69 -8.64 16.12
C LEU A 60 21.51 -9.23 17.26
N LEU A 61 22.74 -8.73 17.45
CA LEU A 61 23.63 -9.21 18.51
C LEU A 61 23.28 -8.56 19.86
N ALA A 62 23.03 -7.25 19.85
CA ALA A 62 22.62 -6.49 21.02
C ALA A 62 21.86 -5.21 20.65
N VAL A 63 20.92 -4.79 21.50
CA VAL A 63 20.27 -3.48 21.48
C VAL A 63 20.58 -2.76 22.79
N HIS A 64 21.39 -1.71 22.73
CA HIS A 64 21.85 -0.94 23.88
C HIS A 64 20.89 0.21 24.15
N THR A 65 20.13 0.14 25.22
CA THR A 65 19.04 1.08 25.54
C THR A 65 19.36 2.09 26.62
N GLN A 66 20.47 1.92 27.36
CA GLN A 66 20.78 2.67 28.57
C GLN A 66 20.92 4.18 28.35
N ALA A 67 21.51 4.57 27.23
CA ALA A 67 21.71 5.98 26.91
C ALA A 67 20.36 6.69 26.63
N ALA A 68 19.46 6.03 25.89
CA ALA A 68 18.12 6.55 25.64
C ALA A 68 17.28 6.62 26.94
N LEU A 69 17.34 5.58 27.77
CA LEU A 69 16.63 5.55 29.06
C LEU A 69 17.14 6.58 30.06
N ALA A 70 18.40 7.03 29.94
CA ALA A 70 18.97 8.08 30.77
C ALA A 70 18.54 9.50 30.36
N LEU A 71 17.92 9.68 29.20
CA LEU A 71 17.42 10.97 28.74
C LEU A 71 16.16 11.36 29.53
N PRO A 72 16.14 12.51 30.21
CA PRO A 72 14.97 12.95 30.97
C PRO A 72 13.71 13.03 30.09
N GLY A 73 12.60 12.46 30.57
CA GLY A 73 11.35 12.38 29.83
C GLY A 73 11.18 11.14 28.99
N VAL A 74 12.22 10.34 28.75
CA VAL A 74 12.06 8.98 28.20
C VAL A 74 11.56 8.05 29.30
N ARG A 75 10.45 7.35 29.05
CA ARG A 75 9.76 6.52 30.03
C ARG A 75 10.00 5.03 29.84
N ALA A 76 10.16 4.58 28.60
CA ALA A 76 10.42 3.18 28.31
C ALA A 76 11.12 3.01 26.95
N VAL A 77 11.84 1.89 26.82
CA VAL A 77 12.31 1.39 25.53
C VAL A 77 11.90 -0.07 25.42
N LEU A 78 11.06 -0.39 24.44
CA LEU A 78 10.61 -1.74 24.12
C LEU A 78 11.60 -2.39 23.14
N THR A 79 11.97 -3.63 23.38
CA THR A 79 12.89 -4.42 22.56
C THR A 79 12.30 -5.77 22.16
N GLY A 80 12.97 -6.53 21.30
CA GLY A 80 12.60 -7.89 20.92
C GLY A 80 12.42 -8.84 22.11
N ALA A 81 13.20 -8.67 23.17
CA ALA A 81 13.06 -9.49 24.39
C ALA A 81 11.71 -9.28 25.08
N ASP A 82 11.23 -8.03 25.16
CA ASP A 82 9.92 -7.72 25.73
C ASP A 82 8.79 -8.31 24.87
N VAL A 83 8.91 -8.17 23.54
CA VAL A 83 7.92 -8.73 22.60
C VAL A 83 7.85 -10.24 22.71
N GLN A 84 8.98 -10.91 22.79
CA GLN A 84 9.03 -12.36 22.95
C GLN A 84 8.43 -12.84 24.28
N ALA A 85 8.61 -12.07 25.36
CA ALA A 85 8.04 -12.40 26.66
C ALA A 85 6.52 -12.26 26.70
N TRP A 86 5.95 -11.21 26.07
CA TRP A 86 4.54 -10.85 26.24
C TRP A 86 3.64 -11.17 25.04
N ALA A 87 4.21 -11.38 23.86
CA ALA A 87 3.47 -11.65 22.64
C ALA A 87 3.80 -13.03 22.06
N GLN A 88 3.25 -13.32 20.91
CA GLN A 88 3.61 -14.45 20.05
C GLN A 88 3.62 -14.01 18.58
N PRO A 89 4.29 -14.76 17.67
CA PRO A 89 4.30 -14.43 16.24
C PRO A 89 2.89 -14.37 15.67
N PHE A 90 2.71 -13.53 14.67
CA PHE A 90 1.44 -13.46 13.93
C PHE A 90 1.15 -14.78 13.23
N VAL A 91 -0.13 -15.17 13.26
CA VAL A 91 -0.60 -16.30 12.46
C VAL A 91 -0.57 -15.90 10.98
N VAL A 92 0.10 -16.71 10.16
CA VAL A 92 0.15 -16.55 8.71
C VAL A 92 -0.80 -17.51 8.01
N GLY A 93 -1.28 -17.13 6.83
CA GLY A 93 -2.28 -17.91 6.08
C GLY A 93 -1.77 -19.25 5.55
N VAL A 94 -0.47 -19.41 5.44
CA VAL A 94 0.22 -20.65 5.07
C VAL A 94 0.89 -21.20 6.31
N LYS A 95 0.70 -22.49 6.59
CA LYS A 95 1.35 -23.17 7.72
C LYS A 95 2.82 -23.47 7.41
N GLN A 96 3.62 -22.41 7.28
CA GLN A 96 5.08 -22.52 7.22
C GLN A 96 5.66 -22.13 8.58
N PRO A 97 6.76 -22.73 9.02
CA PRO A 97 7.41 -22.41 10.30
C PRO A 97 8.14 -21.05 10.23
N MET A 98 7.40 -19.99 9.87
CA MET A 98 7.86 -18.63 9.72
C MET A 98 7.38 -17.81 10.93
N GLN A 99 8.32 -17.19 11.64
CA GLN A 99 8.01 -16.35 12.79
C GLN A 99 8.03 -14.88 12.37
N HIS A 100 6.86 -14.27 12.25
CA HIS A 100 6.72 -12.82 12.05
C HIS A 100 6.25 -12.18 13.37
N TRP A 101 7.15 -11.45 14.03
CA TRP A 101 6.89 -10.73 15.26
C TRP A 101 6.50 -9.28 14.98
N ALA A 102 5.88 -8.61 15.94
CA ALA A 102 5.58 -7.17 15.83
C ALA A 102 6.85 -6.29 15.81
N LEU A 103 7.99 -6.83 16.27
CA LEU A 103 9.30 -6.22 16.32
C LEU A 103 10.35 -7.32 16.18
N ALA A 104 11.45 -7.04 15.50
CA ALA A 104 12.54 -8.00 15.30
C ALA A 104 13.10 -8.52 16.65
N VAL A 105 13.22 -9.84 16.76
CA VAL A 105 13.66 -10.51 18.00
C VAL A 105 15.16 -10.89 17.91
N ASP A 106 15.52 -11.65 16.89
CA ASP A 106 16.86 -12.24 16.70
C ASP A 106 17.53 -11.75 15.42
N ARG A 107 16.76 -11.30 14.43
CA ARG A 107 17.20 -11.04 13.08
C ARG A 107 16.29 -10.03 12.40
N VAL A 108 16.88 -9.10 11.64
CA VAL A 108 16.16 -8.25 10.70
C VAL A 108 16.25 -8.84 9.30
N ARG A 109 15.16 -8.74 8.53
CA ARG A 109 15.02 -9.36 7.21
C ARG A 109 14.70 -8.39 6.09
N HIS A 110 14.45 -7.12 6.42
CA HIS A 110 14.30 -6.05 5.43
C HIS A 110 14.69 -4.69 6.00
N VAL A 111 15.07 -3.76 5.13
CA VAL A 111 15.24 -2.35 5.51
C VAL A 111 13.91 -1.80 6.00
N GLY A 112 13.92 -1.05 7.11
CA GLY A 112 12.69 -0.49 7.70
C GLY A 112 12.00 -1.42 8.71
N GLU A 113 12.48 -2.65 8.96
CA GLU A 113 11.91 -3.54 9.97
C GLU A 113 12.05 -2.93 11.37
N PRO A 114 10.98 -2.89 12.19
CA PRO A 114 11.04 -2.37 13.55
C PRO A 114 12.02 -3.16 14.42
N VAL A 115 12.91 -2.46 15.15
CA VAL A 115 13.96 -3.05 16.03
C VAL A 115 13.77 -2.71 17.50
N ALA A 116 13.36 -1.46 17.78
CA ALA A 116 13.04 -1.01 19.12
C ALA A 116 11.98 0.10 19.05
N VAL A 117 11.30 0.35 20.18
CA VAL A 117 10.37 1.47 20.32
C VAL A 117 10.77 2.28 21.54
N VAL A 118 11.02 3.58 21.34
CA VAL A 118 11.16 4.54 22.45
C VAL A 118 9.79 5.13 22.79
N VAL A 119 9.52 5.26 24.06
CA VAL A 119 8.30 5.92 24.59
C VAL A 119 8.73 7.08 25.48
N ALA A 120 8.27 8.29 25.15
CA ALA A 120 8.67 9.51 25.84
C ALA A 120 7.48 10.45 26.07
N GLU A 121 7.68 11.54 26.81
CA GLU A 121 6.67 12.53 27.16
C GLU A 121 6.14 13.32 25.94
N ASP A 122 6.95 13.49 24.91
CA ASP A 122 6.54 14.08 23.65
C ASP A 122 7.20 13.38 22.44
N ARG A 123 6.71 13.69 21.24
CA ARG A 123 7.14 13.06 20.00
C ARG A 123 8.61 13.36 19.67
N TYR A 124 9.03 14.61 19.83
CA TYR A 124 10.38 15.04 19.47
C TYR A 124 11.42 14.39 20.37
N LEU A 125 11.13 14.30 21.67
CA LEU A 125 11.97 13.60 22.63
C LEU A 125 12.07 12.10 22.33
N ALA A 126 10.97 11.47 21.89
CA ALA A 126 11.00 10.06 21.47
C ALA A 126 11.89 9.86 20.25
N GLU A 127 11.81 10.75 19.25
CA GLU A 127 12.63 10.73 18.03
C GLU A 127 14.12 11.01 18.34
N ASP A 128 14.44 12.03 19.15
CA ASP A 128 15.81 12.32 19.59
C ASP A 128 16.45 11.15 20.33
N ALA A 129 15.65 10.44 21.14
CA ALA A 129 16.12 9.28 21.87
C ALA A 129 16.42 8.06 20.98
N LEU A 130 15.89 7.98 19.77
CA LEU A 130 16.27 6.93 18.81
C LEU A 130 17.76 7.01 18.44
N ASP A 131 18.32 8.22 18.33
CA ASP A 131 19.73 8.43 17.99
C ASP A 131 20.67 7.97 19.10
N LEU A 132 20.16 7.79 20.32
CA LEU A 132 20.92 7.27 21.46
C LEU A 132 20.87 5.73 21.55
N LEU A 133 20.04 5.07 20.75
CA LEU A 133 20.02 3.62 20.68
C LEU A 133 21.16 3.13 19.79
N ARG A 134 21.97 2.23 20.30
CA ARG A 134 22.99 1.54 19.52
C ARG A 134 22.59 0.09 19.34
N VAL A 135 22.62 -0.39 18.10
CA VAL A 135 22.35 -1.78 17.76
C VAL A 135 23.60 -2.40 17.14
N ASP A 136 24.03 -3.53 17.68
CA ASP A 136 25.13 -4.31 17.13
C ASP A 136 24.55 -5.33 16.14
N TYR A 137 24.86 -5.17 14.86
CA TYR A 137 24.40 -6.02 13.76
C TYR A 137 25.52 -6.90 13.22
N GLU A 138 25.20 -8.13 12.86
CA GLU A 138 26.01 -9.00 12.02
C GLU A 138 25.32 -9.16 10.66
N PRO A 139 25.80 -8.51 9.58
CA PRO A 139 25.19 -8.63 8.26
C PRO A 139 25.17 -10.06 7.74
N LEU A 140 24.09 -10.44 7.05
CA LEU A 140 23.87 -11.74 6.45
C LEU A 140 23.72 -11.62 4.93
N PRO A 141 23.87 -12.72 4.17
CA PRO A 141 23.58 -12.74 2.74
C PRO A 141 22.16 -12.28 2.42
N VAL A 142 22.00 -11.53 1.32
CA VAL A 142 20.74 -10.92 0.91
C VAL A 142 20.18 -11.65 -0.28
N VAL A 143 18.89 -11.96 -0.25
CA VAL A 143 18.09 -12.43 -1.38
C VAL A 143 17.31 -11.22 -1.93
N SER A 144 17.72 -10.70 -3.09
CA SER A 144 17.31 -9.39 -3.59
C SER A 144 16.10 -9.41 -4.51
N ASP A 145 15.79 -10.53 -5.15
CA ASP A 145 14.77 -10.61 -6.21
C ASP A 145 14.22 -12.04 -6.41
N ILE A 146 13.25 -12.16 -7.33
CA ILE A 146 12.58 -13.43 -7.67
C ILE A 146 13.58 -14.47 -8.18
N GLU A 147 14.50 -14.07 -9.07
CA GLU A 147 15.45 -15.00 -9.69
C GLU A 147 16.40 -15.56 -8.65
N HIS A 148 16.91 -14.70 -7.77
CA HIS A 148 17.76 -15.12 -6.66
C HIS A 148 17.00 -16.03 -5.68
N ALA A 149 15.74 -15.68 -5.33
CA ALA A 149 14.92 -16.49 -4.41
C ALA A 149 14.61 -17.90 -4.93
N LEU A 150 14.59 -18.09 -6.26
CA LEU A 150 14.33 -19.38 -6.90
C LEU A 150 15.56 -20.28 -7.00
N ARG A 151 16.76 -19.79 -6.72
CA ARG A 151 17.99 -20.56 -6.79
C ARG A 151 18.08 -21.55 -5.64
N GLU A 152 18.53 -22.75 -5.90
CA GLU A 152 18.73 -23.81 -4.90
C GLU A 152 19.82 -23.46 -3.88
N ASP A 153 20.83 -22.68 -4.31
CA ASP A 153 21.95 -22.24 -3.47
C ASP A 153 21.66 -20.92 -2.71
N ALA A 154 20.47 -20.31 -2.87
CA ALA A 154 20.08 -19.11 -2.15
C ALA A 154 19.96 -19.35 -0.64
N CYS A 155 20.54 -18.45 0.16
CA CYS A 155 20.41 -18.53 1.62
C CYS A 155 18.93 -18.41 2.04
N PRO A 156 18.36 -19.39 2.78
CA PRO A 156 17.00 -19.29 3.26
C PRO A 156 16.81 -18.12 4.24
N LEU A 157 15.80 -17.29 4.06
CA LEU A 157 15.46 -16.21 4.97
C LEU A 157 14.93 -16.71 6.32
N HIS A 158 14.31 -17.87 6.30
CA HIS A 158 13.71 -18.54 7.46
C HIS A 158 14.27 -19.94 7.60
N ASP A 159 15.13 -20.17 8.57
CA ASP A 159 15.83 -21.45 8.77
C ASP A 159 14.86 -22.63 8.89
N GLY A 160 13.72 -22.42 9.57
CA GLY A 160 12.71 -23.46 9.74
C GLY A 160 11.94 -23.85 8.47
N VAL A 161 11.97 -23.01 7.42
CA VAL A 161 11.34 -23.29 6.11
C VAL A 161 12.32 -24.02 5.18
N GLY A 162 13.61 -23.72 5.27
CA GLY A 162 14.68 -24.36 4.48
C GLY A 162 14.69 -23.98 3.00
N SER A 163 13.82 -23.10 2.54
CA SER A 163 13.72 -22.61 1.16
C SER A 163 13.11 -21.20 1.14
N ASN A 164 13.45 -20.41 0.12
CA ASN A 164 12.77 -19.15 -0.12
C ASN A 164 11.47 -19.32 -0.93
N VAL A 165 11.21 -20.49 -1.51
CA VAL A 165 9.90 -20.84 -2.09
C VAL A 165 9.00 -21.37 -0.97
N VAL A 166 8.07 -20.53 -0.53
CA VAL A 166 7.19 -20.83 0.63
C VAL A 166 5.86 -21.46 0.22
N SER A 167 5.51 -21.40 -1.07
CA SER A 167 4.38 -22.11 -1.65
C SER A 167 4.64 -22.41 -3.11
N ASP A 168 4.25 -23.60 -3.58
CA ASP A 168 4.24 -24.02 -4.99
C ASP A 168 2.96 -24.81 -5.21
N ARG A 169 2.04 -24.27 -6.01
CA ARG A 169 0.73 -24.85 -6.27
C ARG A 169 0.44 -24.90 -7.75
N ALA A 170 -0.07 -26.03 -8.21
CA ALA A 170 -0.54 -26.23 -9.56
C ALA A 170 -2.06 -26.53 -9.58
N PHE A 171 -2.73 -25.96 -10.58
CA PHE A 171 -4.17 -26.10 -10.78
C PHE A 171 -4.46 -26.41 -12.24
N ARG A 172 -5.52 -27.15 -12.50
CA ARG A 172 -5.92 -27.53 -13.85
C ARG A 172 -7.44 -27.59 -13.96
N TYR A 173 -7.99 -26.95 -14.99
CA TYR A 173 -9.41 -26.89 -15.31
C TYR A 173 -9.63 -27.22 -16.77
N GLY A 174 -10.62 -28.07 -17.08
CA GLY A 174 -10.81 -28.60 -18.42
C GLY A 174 -9.66 -29.48 -18.90
N ASP A 175 -9.39 -29.47 -20.20
CA ASP A 175 -8.27 -30.18 -20.82
C ASP A 175 -7.38 -29.25 -21.66
N PRO A 176 -6.47 -28.50 -21.03
CA PRO A 176 -5.57 -27.58 -21.71
C PRO A 176 -4.64 -28.29 -22.74
N ASP A 177 -4.14 -29.48 -22.41
CA ASP A 177 -3.18 -30.18 -23.28
C ASP A 177 -3.82 -30.59 -24.61
N SER A 178 -5.07 -31.07 -24.58
CA SER A 178 -5.84 -31.34 -25.80
C SER A 178 -6.04 -30.04 -26.63
N ALA A 179 -6.37 -28.92 -25.97
CA ALA A 179 -6.56 -27.64 -26.66
C ALA A 179 -5.27 -27.15 -27.35
N PHE A 180 -4.11 -27.25 -26.68
CA PHE A 180 -2.81 -26.86 -27.24
C PHE A 180 -2.34 -27.81 -28.38
N SER A 181 -2.86 -29.04 -28.42
CA SER A 181 -2.48 -30.06 -29.40
C SER A 181 -3.41 -30.11 -30.63
N GLN A 182 -4.45 -29.28 -30.69
CA GLN A 182 -5.39 -29.27 -31.83
C GLN A 182 -4.72 -28.84 -33.12
N PRO A 183 -5.01 -29.49 -34.27
CA PRO A 183 -4.47 -29.11 -35.58
C PRO A 183 -4.83 -27.64 -35.92
N GLY A 184 -3.84 -26.89 -36.41
CA GLY A 184 -4.00 -25.47 -36.80
C GLY A 184 -3.96 -24.46 -35.65
N VAL A 185 -3.95 -24.91 -34.39
CA VAL A 185 -3.80 -24.02 -33.25
C VAL A 185 -2.38 -23.47 -33.17
N ARG A 186 -2.24 -22.18 -32.87
CA ARG A 186 -0.95 -21.53 -32.58
C ARG A 186 -0.82 -21.32 -31.06
N THR A 187 0.41 -21.47 -30.57
CA THR A 187 0.78 -21.10 -29.22
C THR A 187 1.39 -19.71 -29.25
N VAL A 188 0.70 -18.76 -28.59
CA VAL A 188 1.22 -17.40 -28.39
C VAL A 188 1.69 -17.29 -26.95
N ARG A 189 2.89 -16.74 -26.75
CA ARG A 189 3.53 -16.63 -25.43
C ARG A 189 3.91 -15.20 -25.12
N THR A 190 3.79 -14.83 -23.85
CA THR A 190 4.34 -13.58 -23.31
C THR A 190 4.90 -13.81 -21.90
N THR A 191 5.95 -13.07 -21.56
CA THR A 191 6.47 -13.01 -20.18
C THR A 191 6.43 -11.57 -19.74
N VAL A 192 5.84 -11.29 -18.58
CA VAL A 192 5.69 -9.94 -18.06
C VAL A 192 6.11 -9.86 -16.59
N HIS A 193 6.59 -8.71 -16.19
CA HIS A 193 6.91 -8.40 -14.81
C HIS A 193 6.07 -7.21 -14.34
N TYR A 194 5.29 -7.40 -13.29
CA TYR A 194 4.59 -6.31 -12.60
C TYR A 194 5.41 -5.88 -11.37
N PRO A 195 5.82 -4.59 -11.27
CA PRO A 195 6.71 -4.13 -10.21
C PRO A 195 5.99 -3.87 -8.89
N ARG A 196 6.76 -3.61 -7.83
CA ARG A 196 6.25 -3.11 -6.56
C ARG A 196 5.93 -1.62 -6.67
N ASN A 197 4.73 -1.25 -6.24
CA ASN A 197 4.28 0.13 -6.06
C ASN A 197 3.34 0.23 -4.86
N SER A 198 2.94 1.43 -4.47
CA SER A 198 1.99 1.67 -3.38
C SER A 198 1.09 2.85 -3.70
N CYS A 199 -0.09 2.87 -3.11
CA CYS A 199 -1.06 3.95 -3.26
C CYS A 199 -0.94 5.00 -2.13
N SER A 200 0.22 5.41 -1.76
CA SER A 200 0.58 6.34 -0.68
C SER A 200 -0.54 7.31 -0.22
N PRO A 201 -1.35 6.99 0.80
CA PRO A 201 -2.41 7.88 1.27
C PRO A 201 -1.84 9.15 1.90
N MET A 202 -2.61 10.25 1.89
CA MET A 202 -2.18 11.52 2.49
C MET A 202 -1.95 11.41 4.00
N GLU A 203 -2.85 10.73 4.71
CA GLU A 203 -2.68 10.41 6.12
C GLU A 203 -1.87 9.13 6.28
N CYS A 204 -0.80 9.19 7.06
CA CYS A 204 -0.04 8.02 7.49
C CYS A 204 -0.76 7.23 8.57
N ALA A 205 -0.18 6.13 9.06
CA ALA A 205 -0.76 5.31 10.12
C ALA A 205 -0.71 6.03 11.47
N VAL A 206 -1.77 5.87 12.26
CA VAL A 206 -1.86 6.38 13.63
C VAL A 206 -2.41 5.29 14.53
N VAL A 207 -1.76 5.07 15.67
CA VAL A 207 -2.22 4.16 16.72
C VAL A 207 -2.13 4.83 18.08
N ILE A 208 -3.24 4.84 18.82
CA ILE A 208 -3.31 5.24 20.22
C ILE A 208 -3.73 3.98 20.99
N ALA A 209 -2.86 3.48 21.86
CA ALA A 209 -3.10 2.23 22.60
C ALA A 209 -2.94 2.41 24.09
N GLU A 210 -3.81 1.76 24.86
CA GLU A 210 -3.77 1.73 26.31
C GLU A 210 -3.87 0.30 26.82
N HIS A 211 -2.91 -0.12 27.64
CA HIS A 211 -3.01 -1.34 28.42
C HIS A 211 -3.86 -1.10 29.66
N LEU A 212 -4.83 -1.98 29.90
CA LEU A 212 -5.77 -1.94 31.02
C LEU A 212 -5.44 -3.06 32.02
N PRO A 213 -4.57 -2.83 33.03
CA PRO A 213 -4.11 -3.92 33.91
C PRO A 213 -5.24 -4.61 34.68
N GLY A 214 -6.25 -3.83 35.12
CA GLY A 214 -7.41 -4.36 35.85
C GLY A 214 -8.30 -5.30 35.04
N ASP A 215 -8.36 -5.08 33.72
CA ASP A 215 -9.15 -5.88 32.79
C ASP A 215 -8.32 -6.95 32.06
N GLU A 216 -7.00 -6.92 32.23
CA GLU A 216 -6.05 -7.72 31.46
C GLU A 216 -6.26 -7.57 29.93
N GLY A 217 -6.53 -6.34 29.49
CA GLY A 217 -6.95 -6.02 28.13
C GLY A 217 -6.29 -4.77 27.55
N TYR A 218 -6.74 -4.42 26.36
CA TYR A 218 -6.24 -3.24 25.64
C TYR A 218 -7.40 -2.43 25.04
N ASP A 219 -7.28 -1.11 25.09
CA ASP A 219 -8.13 -0.17 24.38
C ASP A 219 -7.30 0.54 23.31
N VAL A 220 -7.73 0.46 22.05
CA VAL A 220 -6.98 0.98 20.90
C VAL A 220 -7.88 1.85 20.05
N THR A 221 -7.35 3.00 19.61
CA THR A 221 -7.91 3.80 18.53
C THR A 221 -6.88 3.91 17.41
N SER A 222 -7.27 3.57 16.19
CA SER A 222 -6.37 3.69 15.02
C SER A 222 -7.14 3.86 13.72
N ASN A 223 -6.48 4.36 12.68
CA ASN A 223 -7.01 4.43 11.32
C ASN A 223 -6.79 3.13 10.52
N PHE A 224 -6.71 2.01 11.21
CA PHE A 224 -6.65 0.67 10.61
C PHE A 224 -7.95 0.36 9.86
N MET A 225 -7.84 -0.02 8.57
CA MET A 225 -9.00 -0.11 7.69
C MET A 225 -9.89 -1.35 7.86
N GLY A 226 -9.48 -2.33 8.64
CA GLY A 226 -10.21 -3.59 8.77
C GLY A 226 -10.21 -4.17 10.19
N PRO A 227 -10.68 -3.42 11.19
CA PRO A 227 -10.55 -3.79 12.61
C PRO A 227 -11.14 -5.15 12.97
N PHE A 228 -12.24 -5.59 12.35
CA PHE A 228 -12.77 -6.92 12.59
C PHE A 228 -12.02 -8.03 11.83
N SER A 229 -11.50 -7.75 10.64
CA SER A 229 -10.93 -8.78 9.77
C SER A 229 -9.64 -9.39 10.31
N LEU A 230 -8.79 -8.60 10.98
CA LEU A 230 -7.55 -9.06 11.61
C LEU A 230 -7.57 -8.98 13.14
N HIS A 231 -8.72 -8.70 13.73
CA HIS A 231 -8.88 -8.59 15.18
C HIS A 231 -8.40 -9.86 15.92
N ALA A 232 -8.81 -11.03 15.45
CA ALA A 232 -8.38 -12.30 16.03
C ALA A 232 -6.85 -12.50 15.91
N VAL A 233 -6.23 -12.06 14.83
CA VAL A 233 -4.77 -12.14 14.62
C VAL A 233 -4.05 -11.27 15.64
N MET A 234 -4.54 -10.04 15.89
CA MET A 234 -3.97 -9.12 16.88
C MET A 234 -4.17 -9.64 18.32
N ALA A 235 -5.38 -10.08 18.65
CA ALA A 235 -5.69 -10.62 19.97
C ALA A 235 -4.86 -11.87 20.30
N MET A 236 -4.72 -12.79 19.34
CA MET A 236 -3.83 -13.96 19.50
C MET A 236 -2.38 -13.54 19.70
N ALA A 237 -1.88 -12.59 18.89
CA ALA A 237 -0.50 -12.11 19.05
C ALA A 237 -0.25 -11.50 20.43
N LEU A 238 -1.23 -10.79 20.99
CA LEU A 238 -1.20 -10.24 22.36
C LEU A 238 -1.47 -11.27 23.47
N LYS A 239 -1.79 -12.52 23.13
CA LYS A 239 -2.17 -13.59 24.07
C LYS A 239 -3.38 -13.23 24.92
N VAL A 240 -4.37 -12.51 24.36
CA VAL A 240 -5.61 -12.15 25.06
C VAL A 240 -6.84 -12.69 24.32
N PRO A 241 -7.95 -12.95 25.00
CA PRO A 241 -9.24 -13.21 24.37
C PRO A 241 -9.68 -12.01 23.51
N GLY A 242 -10.42 -12.25 22.42
CA GLY A 242 -10.85 -11.18 21.52
C GLY A 242 -11.62 -10.05 22.20
N ASN A 243 -12.48 -10.36 23.17
CA ASN A 243 -13.24 -9.36 23.92
C ASN A 243 -12.40 -8.53 24.92
N LYS A 244 -11.10 -8.79 25.05
CA LYS A 244 -10.13 -8.02 25.83
C LYS A 244 -9.29 -7.08 24.96
N LEU A 245 -9.48 -7.09 23.63
CA LEU A 245 -8.92 -6.12 22.71
C LEU A 245 -10.07 -5.27 22.14
N ARG A 246 -10.31 -4.11 22.72
CA ARG A 246 -11.22 -3.14 22.15
C ARG A 246 -10.52 -2.31 21.10
N HIS A 247 -11.10 -2.23 19.91
CA HIS A 247 -10.57 -1.41 18.84
C HIS A 247 -11.63 -0.43 18.31
N ARG A 248 -11.24 0.84 18.21
CA ARG A 248 -12.06 1.94 17.70
C ARG A 248 -11.43 2.55 16.45
N VAL A 249 -12.28 3.01 15.55
CA VAL A 249 -11.87 3.67 14.30
C VAL A 249 -12.40 5.11 14.34
N PRO A 250 -11.60 6.12 13.97
CA PRO A 250 -12.04 7.51 13.89
C PRO A 250 -13.10 7.71 12.81
N ARG A 251 -13.80 8.84 12.89
CA ARG A 251 -14.83 9.22 11.90
C ARG A 251 -14.24 9.42 10.50
N ASP A 252 -13.11 10.10 10.41
CA ASP A 252 -12.48 10.43 9.15
C ASP A 252 -11.13 9.73 9.00
N SER A 253 -10.76 9.41 7.76
CA SER A 253 -9.48 8.84 7.40
C SER A 253 -8.99 9.46 6.09
N GLY A 254 -7.74 9.89 6.06
CA GLY A 254 -7.08 10.55 4.93
C GLY A 254 -6.58 9.59 3.86
N GLY A 255 -7.41 8.63 3.48
CA GLY A 255 -7.10 7.58 2.50
C GLY A 255 -6.59 6.30 3.16
N SER A 256 -6.79 5.20 2.47
CA SER A 256 -6.24 3.89 2.83
C SER A 256 -5.77 3.13 1.61
N PHE A 257 -6.59 3.00 0.58
CA PHE A 257 -6.32 2.28 -0.67
C PHE A 257 -5.81 0.84 -0.47
N GLY A 258 -6.03 0.28 0.72
CA GLY A 258 -5.55 -1.04 1.14
C GLY A 258 -4.33 -0.99 2.06
N VAL A 259 -3.45 -0.01 1.94
CA VAL A 259 -2.14 -0.01 2.64
C VAL A 259 -2.29 0.09 4.16
N LYS A 260 -3.34 0.70 4.69
CA LYS A 260 -3.61 0.74 6.14
C LYS A 260 -4.04 -0.61 6.74
N GLN A 261 -4.17 -1.66 5.93
CA GLN A 261 -4.23 -3.03 6.45
C GLN A 261 -2.93 -3.44 7.15
N ALA A 262 -1.79 -2.87 6.72
CA ALA A 262 -0.48 -3.12 7.31
C ALA A 262 -0.25 -2.46 8.68
N VAL A 263 -1.23 -1.74 9.22
CA VAL A 263 -1.16 -1.10 10.55
C VAL A 263 -1.31 -2.13 11.69
N PHE A 264 -1.91 -3.30 11.46
CA PHE A 264 -2.18 -4.27 12.53
C PHE A 264 -0.96 -4.70 13.36
N PRO A 265 0.27 -4.86 12.81
CA PRO A 265 1.44 -5.14 13.64
C PRO A 265 1.78 -4.01 14.59
N TYR A 266 1.56 -2.76 14.16
CA TYR A 266 1.80 -1.57 14.99
C TYR A 266 0.74 -1.40 16.07
N VAL A 267 -0.50 -1.86 15.85
CA VAL A 267 -1.51 -1.97 16.93
C VAL A 267 -0.97 -2.86 18.05
N VAL A 268 -0.47 -4.04 17.70
CA VAL A 268 0.13 -4.95 18.69
C VAL A 268 1.36 -4.32 19.34
N LEU A 269 2.23 -3.69 18.56
CA LEU A 269 3.46 -3.07 19.04
C LEU A 269 3.17 -1.94 20.05
N MET A 270 2.20 -1.07 19.76
CA MET A 270 1.82 0.04 20.66
C MET A 270 1.09 -0.45 21.91
N CYS A 271 0.31 -1.54 21.83
CA CYS A 271 -0.23 -2.22 23.01
C CYS A 271 0.88 -2.68 23.97
N LEU A 272 1.93 -3.30 23.42
CA LEU A 272 3.10 -3.73 24.22
C LEU A 272 3.92 -2.56 24.75
N ALA A 273 4.07 -1.48 23.97
CA ALA A 273 4.72 -0.25 24.39
C ALA A 273 3.97 0.42 25.56
N SER A 274 2.63 0.47 25.47
CA SER A 274 1.77 0.98 26.56
C SER A 274 1.91 0.12 27.82
N ARG A 275 1.92 -1.20 27.68
CA ARG A 275 2.16 -2.14 28.79
C ARG A 275 3.52 -1.89 29.46
N LYS A 276 4.57 -1.67 28.68
CA LYS A 276 5.93 -1.40 29.15
C LYS A 276 6.02 -0.07 29.89
N ALA A 277 5.40 0.97 29.35
CA ALA A 277 5.44 2.32 29.89
C ALA A 277 4.46 2.54 31.05
N GLY A 278 3.44 1.68 31.22
CA GLY A 278 2.39 1.83 32.23
C GLY A 278 1.46 3.02 31.98
N ALA A 279 1.36 3.51 30.75
CA ALA A 279 0.58 4.67 30.35
C ALA A 279 0.04 4.48 28.92
N PRO A 280 -1.01 5.25 28.50
CA PRO A 280 -1.42 5.28 27.11
C PRO A 280 -0.28 5.76 26.21
N VAL A 281 -0.14 5.17 25.01
CA VAL A 281 0.90 5.51 24.04
C VAL A 281 0.28 5.87 22.70
N LYS A 282 0.72 6.99 22.12
CA LYS A 282 0.37 7.44 20.77
C LYS A 282 1.58 7.33 19.85
N TRP A 283 1.39 6.71 18.69
CA TRP A 283 2.36 6.67 17.60
C TRP A 283 1.72 7.22 16.32
N VAL A 284 2.45 8.08 15.64
CA VAL A 284 2.08 8.63 14.33
C VAL A 284 3.21 8.34 13.37
N GLU A 285 2.93 7.53 12.35
CA GLU A 285 3.88 7.22 11.28
C GLU A 285 4.23 8.47 10.47
N ASP A 286 5.48 8.67 10.13
CA ASP A 286 5.89 9.70 9.19
C ASP A 286 5.95 9.17 7.73
N ARG A 287 6.20 10.06 6.76
CA ARG A 287 6.21 9.68 5.35
C ARG A 287 7.42 8.82 4.97
N LEU A 288 8.58 9.01 5.59
CA LEU A 288 9.77 8.21 5.36
C LEU A 288 9.57 6.78 5.88
N GLU A 289 8.99 6.67 7.07
CA GLU A 289 8.59 5.38 7.65
C GLU A 289 7.58 4.66 6.75
N HIS A 290 6.56 5.40 6.26
CA HIS A 290 5.53 4.84 5.40
C HIS A 290 6.10 4.24 4.11
N LEU A 291 6.96 4.98 3.40
CA LEU A 291 7.56 4.52 2.15
C LEU A 291 8.49 3.31 2.36
N SER A 292 9.26 3.29 3.46
CA SER A 292 10.24 2.23 3.70
C SER A 292 9.66 0.97 4.34
N ALA A 293 8.59 1.09 5.14
CA ALA A 293 8.19 0.03 6.07
C ALA A 293 6.71 -0.36 6.03
N ALA A 294 5.79 0.43 5.41
CA ALA A 294 4.37 0.11 5.46
C ALA A 294 4.01 -1.12 4.63
N THR A 295 3.85 -0.99 3.34
CA THR A 295 3.54 -2.11 2.42
C THR A 295 3.61 -1.66 0.96
N SER A 296 3.69 -2.64 0.06
CA SER A 296 3.59 -2.44 -1.39
C SER A 296 2.73 -3.50 -2.04
N ALA A 297 2.35 -3.28 -3.30
CA ALA A 297 1.85 -4.33 -4.16
C ALA A 297 2.90 -5.44 -4.33
N THR A 298 2.45 -6.67 -4.51
CA THR A 298 3.30 -7.82 -4.77
C THR A 298 3.93 -7.71 -6.15
N ALA A 299 5.26 -7.83 -6.25
CA ALA A 299 5.89 -8.00 -7.55
C ALA A 299 5.56 -9.39 -8.08
N ARG A 300 5.28 -9.47 -9.38
CA ARG A 300 4.93 -10.74 -10.03
C ARG A 300 5.65 -10.89 -11.36
N LEU A 301 6.31 -12.02 -11.52
CA LEU A 301 6.78 -12.50 -12.81
C LEU A 301 5.78 -13.52 -13.34
N THR A 302 5.22 -13.29 -14.53
CA THR A 302 4.23 -14.19 -15.14
C THR A 302 4.64 -14.53 -16.56
N THR A 303 4.75 -15.82 -16.86
CA THR A 303 4.76 -16.33 -18.22
C THR A 303 3.39 -16.90 -18.53
N MET A 304 2.79 -16.43 -19.61
CA MET A 304 1.52 -16.92 -20.11
C MET A 304 1.66 -17.50 -21.51
N GLU A 305 0.87 -18.56 -21.76
CA GLU A 305 0.69 -19.12 -23.09
C GLU A 305 -0.81 -19.25 -23.40
N ALA A 306 -1.17 -18.97 -24.64
CA ALA A 306 -2.52 -19.17 -25.15
C ALA A 306 -2.51 -20.13 -26.34
N ALA A 307 -3.43 -21.08 -26.36
CA ALA A 307 -3.78 -21.89 -27.53
C ALA A 307 -4.83 -21.13 -28.34
N VAL A 308 -4.50 -20.72 -29.57
CA VAL A 308 -5.33 -19.79 -30.35
C VAL A 308 -5.57 -20.33 -31.75
N THR A 309 -6.81 -20.30 -32.21
CA THR A 309 -7.16 -20.67 -33.61
C THR A 309 -6.70 -19.57 -34.58
N PRO A 310 -6.56 -19.86 -35.89
CA PRO A 310 -6.21 -18.85 -36.90
C PRO A 310 -7.19 -17.65 -36.93
N GLU A 311 -8.44 -17.86 -36.57
CA GLU A 311 -9.49 -16.83 -36.49
C GLU A 311 -9.39 -16.00 -35.20
N GLY A 312 -8.47 -16.33 -34.28
CA GLY A 312 -8.28 -15.59 -33.02
C GLY A 312 -9.20 -16.03 -31.85
N ARG A 313 -9.76 -17.23 -31.89
CA ARG A 313 -10.46 -17.82 -30.73
C ARG A 313 -9.42 -18.40 -29.77
N VAL A 314 -9.43 -17.96 -28.53
CA VAL A 314 -8.59 -18.50 -27.46
C VAL A 314 -9.28 -19.71 -26.86
N LEU A 315 -8.63 -20.88 -26.96
CA LEU A 315 -9.15 -22.15 -26.49
C LEU A 315 -8.68 -22.49 -25.08
N ALA A 316 -7.44 -22.17 -24.77
CA ALA A 316 -6.84 -22.50 -23.49
C ALA A 316 -5.78 -21.47 -23.07
N LEU A 317 -5.56 -21.35 -21.77
CA LEU A 317 -4.48 -20.56 -21.17
C LEU A 317 -3.59 -21.43 -20.25
N ARG A 318 -2.30 -21.12 -20.25
CA ARG A 318 -1.35 -21.58 -19.24
C ARG A 318 -0.69 -20.41 -18.56
N TYR A 319 -0.64 -20.45 -17.23
CA TYR A 319 0.06 -19.49 -16.37
C TYR A 319 1.20 -20.19 -15.65
N ASP A 320 2.41 -19.65 -15.72
CA ASP A 320 3.50 -19.93 -14.78
C ASP A 320 3.91 -18.61 -14.13
N GLN A 321 3.68 -18.48 -12.82
CA GLN A 321 3.86 -17.21 -12.15
C GLN A 321 4.53 -17.35 -10.80
N VAL A 322 5.27 -16.30 -10.42
CA VAL A 322 5.99 -16.20 -9.17
C VAL A 322 5.63 -14.88 -8.50
N ASP A 323 5.09 -14.96 -7.29
CA ASP A 323 4.79 -13.83 -6.42
C ASP A 323 5.95 -13.58 -5.44
N GLU A 324 6.49 -12.36 -5.41
CA GLU A 324 7.47 -11.90 -4.44
C GLU A 324 6.76 -11.15 -3.31
N VAL A 325 6.69 -11.76 -2.12
CA VAL A 325 5.92 -11.22 -0.99
C VAL A 325 6.77 -10.48 0.05
N GLY A 326 8.06 -10.29 -0.21
CA GLY A 326 9.01 -9.70 0.74
C GLY A 326 9.43 -10.66 1.84
N ALA A 327 9.85 -10.13 2.98
CA ALA A 327 10.49 -10.92 4.03
C ALA A 327 9.58 -11.87 4.78
N TYR A 328 8.26 -11.63 4.76
CA TYR A 328 7.25 -12.39 5.52
C TYR A 328 5.95 -12.54 4.75
N LEU A 329 5.24 -13.64 4.99
CA LEU A 329 3.84 -13.77 4.63
C LEU A 329 2.98 -12.98 5.63
N ARG A 330 2.95 -11.67 5.49
CA ARG A 330 2.12 -10.79 6.32
C ARG A 330 0.66 -10.88 5.87
N ALA A 331 -0.26 -11.12 6.80
CA ALA A 331 -1.68 -11.22 6.45
C ALA A 331 -2.14 -10.00 5.63
N PRO A 332 -2.89 -10.21 4.51
CA PRO A 332 -3.53 -11.46 4.08
C PRO A 332 -2.71 -12.32 3.09
N GLU A 333 -1.43 -12.06 2.87
CA GLU A 333 -0.64 -12.85 1.92
C GLU A 333 -0.57 -14.35 2.29
N PRO A 334 -0.52 -15.24 1.32
CA PRO A 334 -0.31 -15.06 -0.12
C PRO A 334 -1.61 -14.87 -0.94
N ALA A 335 -2.51 -14.05 -0.48
CA ALA A 335 -3.83 -13.85 -1.07
C ALA A 335 -3.83 -13.05 -2.37
N THR A 336 -2.74 -12.35 -2.72
CA THR A 336 -2.64 -11.54 -3.94
C THR A 336 -3.03 -12.32 -5.20
N PHE A 337 -2.62 -13.57 -5.32
CA PHE A 337 -3.06 -14.42 -6.42
C PHE A 337 -4.45 -15.01 -6.17
N TYR A 338 -4.69 -15.55 -4.98
CA TYR A 338 -5.86 -16.38 -4.72
C TYR A 338 -7.19 -15.60 -4.71
N ARG A 339 -7.17 -14.30 -4.48
CA ARG A 339 -8.36 -13.45 -4.69
C ARG A 339 -8.85 -13.49 -6.12
N MET A 340 -7.94 -13.53 -7.09
CA MET A 340 -8.25 -13.52 -8.51
C MET A 340 -8.44 -14.92 -9.09
N HIS A 341 -8.19 -15.98 -8.33
CA HIS A 341 -8.09 -17.35 -8.82
C HIS A 341 -9.30 -17.83 -9.62
N GLY A 342 -10.51 -17.54 -9.15
CA GLY A 342 -11.75 -17.91 -9.84
C GLY A 342 -11.94 -17.19 -11.19
N ALA A 343 -11.39 -15.99 -11.35
CA ALA A 343 -11.61 -15.08 -12.48
C ALA A 343 -10.36 -14.90 -13.38
N LEU A 344 -9.47 -15.86 -13.43
CA LEU A 344 -8.21 -15.80 -14.21
C LEU A 344 -8.41 -15.66 -15.72
N THR A 345 -9.58 -16.00 -16.25
CA THR A 345 -9.93 -15.80 -17.65
C THR A 345 -10.48 -14.40 -17.95
N GLY A 346 -10.63 -13.56 -16.92
CA GLY A 346 -11.14 -12.20 -17.09
C GLY A 346 -12.55 -12.16 -17.69
N ALA A 347 -12.72 -11.32 -18.70
CA ALA A 347 -13.98 -11.16 -19.43
C ALA A 347 -14.20 -12.24 -20.52
N TYR A 348 -13.27 -13.19 -20.65
CA TYR A 348 -13.22 -14.11 -21.77
C TYR A 348 -13.81 -15.48 -21.46
N ALA A 349 -14.59 -16.03 -22.41
CA ALA A 349 -15.15 -17.37 -22.36
C ALA A 349 -14.10 -18.40 -22.78
N ILE A 350 -13.26 -18.81 -21.84
CA ILE A 350 -12.15 -19.75 -22.01
C ILE A 350 -12.34 -20.91 -21.04
N ASP A 351 -12.50 -22.13 -21.56
CA ASP A 351 -12.88 -23.31 -20.78
C ASP A 351 -11.70 -24.09 -20.21
N HIS A 352 -10.52 -23.91 -20.77
CA HIS A 352 -9.35 -24.71 -20.42
C HIS A 352 -8.25 -23.84 -19.82
N LEU A 353 -7.80 -24.21 -18.60
CA LEU A 353 -6.86 -23.40 -17.85
C LEU A 353 -5.89 -24.28 -17.05
N GLN A 354 -4.59 -24.00 -17.18
CA GLN A 354 -3.53 -24.56 -16.34
C GLN A 354 -2.79 -23.43 -15.64
N VAL A 355 -2.55 -23.57 -14.36
CA VAL A 355 -1.90 -22.54 -13.54
C VAL A 355 -0.87 -23.15 -12.63
N ARG A 356 0.34 -22.61 -12.60
CA ARG A 356 1.31 -22.82 -11.53
C ARG A 356 1.55 -21.48 -10.83
N ASN A 357 1.40 -21.45 -9.53
CA ASN A 357 1.73 -20.29 -8.71
C ASN A 357 2.78 -20.67 -7.68
N ARG A 358 3.89 -19.95 -7.71
CA ARG A 358 4.95 -20.02 -6.69
C ARG A 358 4.96 -18.71 -5.90
N VAL A 359 5.20 -18.80 -4.60
CA VAL A 359 5.33 -17.65 -3.71
C VAL A 359 6.72 -17.69 -3.10
N VAL A 360 7.47 -16.61 -3.25
CA VAL A 360 8.84 -16.49 -2.76
C VAL A 360 8.99 -15.36 -1.75
N VAL A 361 9.87 -15.58 -0.76
CA VAL A 361 10.30 -14.55 0.17
C VAL A 361 11.66 -13.98 -0.24
N CYS A 362 11.87 -12.69 0.03
CA CYS A 362 13.12 -11.98 -0.24
C CYS A 362 13.34 -10.86 0.79
N ASN A 363 14.52 -10.27 0.86
CA ASN A 363 14.88 -9.24 1.83
C ASN A 363 14.31 -7.85 1.49
N LYS A 364 12.98 -7.79 1.31
CA LYS A 364 12.22 -6.56 1.05
C LYS A 364 11.06 -6.44 2.03
N THR A 365 10.53 -5.23 2.17
CA THR A 365 9.33 -4.98 2.98
C THR A 365 8.20 -5.94 2.60
N PRO A 366 7.51 -6.56 3.57
CA PRO A 366 6.40 -7.45 3.28
C PRO A 366 5.29 -6.77 2.48
N THR A 367 4.76 -7.46 1.47
CA THR A 367 3.64 -6.99 0.66
C THR A 367 2.30 -7.09 1.39
N GLY A 368 1.27 -6.50 0.83
CA GLY A 368 -0.08 -6.54 1.37
C GLY A 368 -1.12 -5.94 0.43
N LEU A 369 -2.23 -5.49 1.01
CA LEU A 369 -3.31 -4.90 0.23
C LEU A 369 -2.88 -3.57 -0.40
N VAL A 370 -3.02 -3.51 -1.72
CA VAL A 370 -3.00 -2.29 -2.52
C VAL A 370 -4.19 -2.34 -3.45
N ARG A 371 -4.86 -1.21 -3.71
CA ARG A 371 -6.07 -1.07 -4.53
C ARG A 371 -6.04 -1.97 -5.76
N GLY A 372 -7.08 -2.82 -5.93
CA GLY A 372 -7.12 -3.83 -6.98
C GLY A 372 -6.58 -5.20 -6.61
N PHE A 373 -5.88 -5.33 -5.50
CA PHE A 373 -5.22 -6.50 -4.87
C PHE A 373 -5.22 -7.78 -5.72
N GLY A 374 -4.13 -8.01 -6.45
CA GLY A 374 -3.93 -9.16 -7.36
C GLY A 374 -4.47 -8.94 -8.78
N GLY A 375 -5.43 -8.04 -8.97
CA GLY A 375 -5.98 -7.70 -10.28
C GLY A 375 -4.98 -7.03 -11.21
N PRO A 376 -4.23 -5.99 -10.78
CA PRO A 376 -3.22 -5.37 -11.63
C PRO A 376 -2.25 -6.40 -12.22
N GLN A 377 -1.75 -7.32 -11.40
CA GLN A 377 -0.79 -8.36 -11.84
C GLN A 377 -1.42 -9.36 -12.83
N VAL A 378 -2.66 -9.80 -12.57
CA VAL A 378 -3.35 -10.77 -13.42
C VAL A 378 -3.73 -10.15 -14.75
N PHE A 379 -4.36 -8.97 -14.73
CA PHE A 379 -4.82 -8.33 -15.97
C PHE A 379 -3.68 -7.72 -16.77
N TYR A 380 -2.58 -7.31 -16.12
CA TYR A 380 -1.38 -6.94 -16.84
C TYR A 380 -0.89 -8.09 -17.73
N ALA A 381 -0.83 -9.29 -17.18
CA ALA A 381 -0.40 -10.46 -17.94
C ALA A 381 -1.42 -10.88 -19.02
N LEU A 382 -2.71 -10.95 -18.66
CA LEU A 382 -3.77 -11.40 -19.55
C LEU A 382 -3.96 -10.44 -20.74
N GLU A 383 -4.06 -9.15 -20.48
CA GLU A 383 -4.34 -8.15 -21.51
C GLU A 383 -3.11 -7.85 -22.40
N ARG A 384 -1.88 -8.00 -21.87
CA ARG A 384 -0.66 -8.02 -22.68
C ARG A 384 -0.62 -9.25 -23.60
N LEU A 385 -1.08 -10.42 -23.10
CA LEU A 385 -1.19 -11.63 -23.95
C LEU A 385 -2.23 -11.43 -25.06
N MET A 386 -3.41 -10.87 -24.76
CA MET A 386 -4.44 -10.58 -25.75
C MET A 386 -3.92 -9.61 -26.83
N ASP A 387 -3.17 -8.60 -26.43
CA ASP A 387 -2.54 -7.68 -27.39
C ASP A 387 -1.47 -8.39 -28.23
N ARG A 388 -0.68 -9.28 -27.63
CA ARG A 388 0.32 -10.08 -28.34
C ARG A 388 -0.34 -11.02 -29.36
N ILE A 389 -1.45 -11.66 -29.01
CA ILE A 389 -2.24 -12.48 -29.96
C ILE A 389 -2.70 -11.64 -31.16
N ALA A 390 -3.19 -10.43 -30.91
CA ALA A 390 -3.64 -9.51 -31.94
C ALA A 390 -2.51 -9.21 -32.95
N VAL A 391 -1.30 -8.95 -32.44
CA VAL A 391 -0.11 -8.69 -33.26
C VAL A 391 0.29 -9.92 -34.09
N GLU A 392 0.42 -11.08 -33.46
CA GLU A 392 0.90 -12.31 -34.12
C GLU A 392 -0.07 -12.86 -35.16
N LEU A 393 -1.38 -12.63 -34.99
CA LEU A 393 -2.40 -13.03 -35.95
C LEU A 393 -2.75 -11.92 -36.95
N ALA A 394 -2.20 -10.71 -36.80
CA ALA A 394 -2.57 -9.51 -37.56
C ALA A 394 -4.08 -9.20 -37.50
N ILE A 395 -4.69 -9.39 -36.35
CA ILE A 395 -6.09 -9.07 -36.05
C ILE A 395 -6.11 -7.80 -35.21
N ASP A 396 -7.08 -6.92 -35.44
CA ASP A 396 -7.27 -5.72 -34.60
C ASP A 396 -7.57 -6.13 -33.15
N PRO A 397 -6.96 -5.45 -32.14
CA PRO A 397 -7.12 -5.79 -30.73
C PRO A 397 -8.56 -5.77 -30.22
N VAL A 398 -9.43 -4.89 -30.76
CA VAL A 398 -10.85 -4.81 -30.33
C VAL A 398 -11.69 -5.97 -30.88
N PRO A 399 -11.73 -6.23 -32.21
CA PRO A 399 -12.40 -7.41 -32.76
C PRO A 399 -11.93 -8.75 -32.16
N LEU A 400 -10.63 -8.86 -31.78
CA LEU A 400 -10.12 -10.06 -31.10
C LEU A 400 -10.79 -10.25 -29.73
N ARG A 401 -10.92 -9.19 -28.94
CA ARG A 401 -11.58 -9.22 -27.63
C ARG A 401 -13.06 -9.52 -27.74
N LEU A 402 -13.78 -8.81 -28.63
CA LEU A 402 -15.22 -9.03 -28.87
C LEU A 402 -15.53 -10.51 -29.22
N ARG A 403 -14.67 -11.17 -29.98
CA ARG A 403 -14.81 -12.60 -30.37
C ARG A 403 -14.69 -13.54 -29.17
N ASN A 404 -13.96 -13.16 -28.15
CA ASN A 404 -13.66 -14.02 -27.00
C ASN A 404 -14.46 -13.68 -25.75
N TYR A 405 -15.22 -12.59 -25.72
CA TYR A 405 -16.02 -12.22 -24.55
C TYR A 405 -17.08 -13.25 -24.19
N VAL A 406 -17.41 -13.30 -22.90
CA VAL A 406 -18.63 -13.95 -22.42
C VAL A 406 -19.83 -13.23 -23.03
N PRO A 407 -20.70 -13.91 -23.78
CA PRO A 407 -21.84 -13.26 -24.41
C PRO A 407 -22.92 -12.85 -23.37
N ALA A 408 -23.60 -11.74 -23.63
CA ALA A 408 -24.55 -11.15 -22.67
C ALA A 408 -25.65 -12.11 -22.20
N GLN A 409 -26.12 -13.01 -23.08
CA GLN A 409 -27.15 -14.00 -22.76
C GLN A 409 -26.64 -15.19 -21.93
N ALA A 410 -25.31 -15.30 -21.70
CA ALA A 410 -24.76 -16.40 -20.91
C ALA A 410 -24.70 -16.09 -19.40
N PHE A 411 -25.00 -14.86 -19.02
CA PHE A 411 -24.97 -14.50 -17.58
C PHE A 411 -26.20 -15.04 -16.82
N PRO A 412 -26.01 -15.51 -15.56
CA PRO A 412 -24.75 -15.64 -14.83
C PRO A 412 -23.84 -16.71 -15.44
N TYR A 413 -22.55 -16.38 -15.69
CA TYR A 413 -21.57 -17.25 -16.32
C TYR A 413 -20.57 -17.79 -15.31
N THR A 414 -20.36 -19.10 -15.33
CA THR A 414 -19.34 -19.74 -14.46
C THR A 414 -18.04 -19.93 -15.24
N ALA A 415 -17.00 -19.19 -14.84
CA ALA A 415 -15.66 -19.32 -15.41
C ALA A 415 -14.99 -20.63 -15.02
N ALA A 416 -13.98 -21.07 -15.80
CA ALA A 416 -13.30 -22.36 -15.65
C ALA A 416 -12.80 -22.62 -14.21
N ALA A 417 -12.25 -21.62 -13.52
CA ALA A 417 -11.76 -21.72 -12.15
C ALA A 417 -12.80 -21.44 -11.06
N GLY A 418 -14.06 -21.17 -11.44
CA GLY A 418 -15.20 -21.17 -10.55
C GLY A 418 -15.82 -19.82 -10.22
N ALA A 419 -15.31 -18.68 -10.71
CA ALA A 419 -15.99 -17.39 -10.57
C ALA A 419 -17.37 -17.42 -11.25
N VAL A 420 -18.38 -16.85 -10.57
CA VAL A 420 -19.71 -16.68 -11.13
C VAL A 420 -19.89 -15.23 -11.51
N LEU A 421 -19.62 -14.89 -12.78
CA LEU A 421 -19.86 -13.56 -13.34
C LEU A 421 -21.38 -13.33 -13.40
N ASP A 422 -21.84 -12.30 -12.71
CA ASP A 422 -23.24 -12.14 -12.34
C ASP A 422 -24.14 -11.56 -13.45
N SER A 423 -23.66 -10.50 -14.12
CA SER A 423 -24.37 -9.81 -15.21
C SER A 423 -23.36 -9.02 -16.05
N GLY A 424 -23.75 -8.63 -17.27
CA GLY A 424 -22.89 -7.81 -18.13
C GLY A 424 -23.37 -7.79 -19.58
N ASP A 425 -22.97 -6.74 -20.29
CA ASP A 425 -23.00 -6.66 -21.76
C ASP A 425 -21.65 -6.05 -22.21
N TYR A 426 -20.64 -6.91 -22.26
CA TYR A 426 -19.27 -6.51 -22.52
C TYR A 426 -19.07 -5.95 -23.93
N VAL A 427 -19.83 -6.51 -24.90
CA VAL A 427 -19.83 -6.03 -26.28
C VAL A 427 -20.33 -4.60 -26.34
N ARG A 428 -21.52 -4.34 -25.80
CA ARG A 428 -22.15 -3.02 -25.83
C ARG A 428 -21.28 -1.97 -25.13
N LEU A 429 -20.72 -2.29 -23.96
CA LEU A 429 -19.86 -1.33 -23.25
C LEU A 429 -18.59 -1.01 -24.03
N THR A 430 -17.97 -2.01 -24.69
CA THR A 430 -16.83 -1.82 -25.56
C THR A 430 -17.17 -0.91 -26.74
N GLU A 431 -18.31 -1.13 -27.40
CA GLU A 431 -18.79 -0.30 -28.49
C GLU A 431 -19.03 1.17 -28.05
N MET A 432 -19.61 1.37 -26.85
CA MET A 432 -19.79 2.71 -26.28
C MET A 432 -18.44 3.41 -26.04
N ALA A 433 -17.43 2.71 -25.53
CA ALA A 433 -16.10 3.25 -25.34
C ALA A 433 -15.41 3.60 -26.65
N MET A 434 -15.50 2.71 -27.65
CA MET A 434 -14.92 2.96 -28.97
C MET A 434 -15.58 4.14 -29.68
N ALA A 435 -16.90 4.33 -29.55
CA ALA A 435 -17.58 5.50 -30.08
C ALA A 435 -17.05 6.82 -29.47
N GLN A 436 -16.67 6.82 -28.20
CA GLN A 436 -15.98 7.99 -27.58
C GLN A 436 -14.55 8.16 -28.11
N ALA A 437 -13.81 7.08 -28.31
CA ALA A 437 -12.48 7.11 -28.87
C ALA A 437 -12.49 7.69 -30.31
N ASP A 438 -13.50 7.33 -31.10
CA ASP A 438 -13.73 7.89 -32.44
C ASP A 438 -14.11 9.38 -32.38
N ALA A 439 -14.99 9.77 -31.44
CA ALA A 439 -15.36 11.17 -31.22
C ALA A 439 -14.13 12.01 -30.81
N LEU A 440 -13.18 11.45 -30.10
CA LEU A 440 -11.87 12.05 -29.78
C LEU A 440 -10.86 11.99 -30.93
N GLN A 441 -11.24 11.38 -32.05
CA GLN A 441 -10.40 11.25 -33.24
C GLN A 441 -9.05 10.55 -33.00
N LEU A 442 -9.03 9.52 -32.16
CA LEU A 442 -7.76 8.85 -31.82
C LEU A 442 -7.03 8.25 -33.04
N PRO A 443 -7.70 7.60 -33.99
CA PRO A 443 -7.04 7.10 -35.21
C PRO A 443 -6.44 8.23 -36.07
N GLU A 444 -7.13 9.37 -36.23
CA GLU A 444 -6.67 10.57 -36.94
C GLU A 444 -5.44 11.17 -36.26
N ARG A 445 -5.49 11.31 -34.93
CA ARG A 445 -4.37 11.81 -34.12
C ARG A 445 -3.13 10.92 -34.29
N GLN A 446 -3.31 9.61 -34.28
CA GLN A 446 -2.23 8.66 -34.49
C GLN A 446 -1.61 8.83 -35.89
N ARG A 447 -2.45 8.90 -36.93
CA ARG A 447 -1.96 9.14 -38.29
C ARG A 447 -1.22 10.46 -38.44
N ALA A 448 -1.76 11.54 -37.90
CA ALA A 448 -1.15 12.86 -37.94
C ALA A 448 0.19 12.90 -37.18
N ALA A 449 0.24 12.32 -35.99
CA ALA A 449 1.47 12.26 -35.20
C ALA A 449 2.56 11.43 -35.91
N ARG A 450 2.23 10.26 -36.44
CA ARG A 450 3.17 9.41 -37.21
C ARG A 450 3.67 10.10 -38.48
N ALA A 451 2.79 10.82 -39.19
CA ALA A 451 3.19 11.63 -40.36
C ALA A 451 4.13 12.79 -39.96
N ALA A 452 4.03 13.30 -38.75
CA ALA A 452 4.94 14.29 -38.19
C ALA A 452 6.23 13.73 -37.58
N GLY A 453 6.48 12.42 -37.71
CA GLY A 453 7.67 11.75 -37.19
C GLY A 453 7.63 11.48 -35.68
N LYS A 454 6.45 11.61 -35.06
CA LYS A 454 6.25 11.30 -33.66
C LYS A 454 5.81 9.85 -33.47
N LEU A 455 6.09 9.31 -32.29
CA LEU A 455 5.60 8.00 -31.88
C LEU A 455 4.27 8.16 -31.11
N TYR A 456 3.20 7.63 -31.68
CA TYR A 456 1.87 7.67 -31.09
C TYR A 456 1.21 6.29 -31.18
N GLY A 457 0.70 5.81 -30.06
CA GLY A 457 0.01 4.52 -29.95
C GLY A 457 -1.39 4.62 -29.39
N ILE A 458 -2.20 3.64 -29.75
CA ILE A 458 -3.54 3.43 -29.20
C ILE A 458 -3.55 2.07 -28.51
N GLY A 459 -3.87 2.05 -27.23
CA GLY A 459 -3.98 0.82 -26.44
C GLY A 459 -5.40 0.62 -25.91
N VAL A 460 -5.77 -0.64 -25.73
CA VAL A 460 -7.04 -1.02 -25.11
C VAL A 460 -6.82 -2.06 -24.02
N ALA A 461 -7.71 -2.11 -23.04
CA ALA A 461 -7.74 -3.14 -22.01
C ALA A 461 -9.18 -3.46 -21.59
N ALA A 462 -9.44 -4.75 -21.31
CA ALA A 462 -10.74 -5.26 -20.87
C ALA A 462 -10.55 -6.05 -19.58
N ILE A 463 -11.15 -5.61 -18.48
CA ILE A 463 -11.00 -6.30 -17.19
C ILE A 463 -12.35 -6.52 -16.51
N VAL A 464 -12.40 -7.51 -15.63
CA VAL A 464 -13.51 -7.66 -14.67
C VAL A 464 -13.04 -7.27 -13.27
N GLU A 465 -13.87 -6.51 -12.55
CA GLU A 465 -13.58 -6.09 -11.18
C GLU A 465 -14.36 -6.97 -10.19
N PRO A 466 -13.71 -7.96 -9.53
CA PRO A 466 -14.36 -8.74 -8.49
C PRO A 466 -14.64 -7.89 -7.27
N SER A 467 -15.88 -7.93 -6.77
CA SER A 467 -16.30 -7.13 -5.61
C SER A 467 -17.09 -7.95 -4.60
N VAL A 468 -17.18 -7.45 -3.35
CA VAL A 468 -17.76 -8.17 -2.22
C VAL A 468 -17.11 -9.54 -2.02
N SER A 469 -15.78 -9.57 -1.98
CA SER A 469 -15.03 -10.82 -1.82
C SER A 469 -15.18 -11.38 -0.40
N ASN A 470 -15.21 -12.71 -0.31
CA ASN A 470 -15.08 -13.40 0.97
C ASN A 470 -13.61 -13.40 1.45
N MET A 471 -13.39 -13.72 2.71
CA MET A 471 -12.05 -13.91 3.27
C MET A 471 -11.53 -15.34 3.10
N GLY A 472 -12.33 -16.22 2.51
CA GLY A 472 -12.04 -17.65 2.37
C GLY A 472 -11.13 -18.00 1.20
N TYR A 473 -10.94 -17.07 0.24
CA TYR A 473 -10.10 -17.30 -0.94
C TYR A 473 -8.65 -17.67 -0.57
N ILE A 474 -8.16 -17.18 0.57
CA ILE A 474 -6.82 -17.52 1.08
C ILE A 474 -6.67 -19.04 1.32
N SER A 475 -7.76 -19.76 1.59
CA SER A 475 -7.72 -21.20 1.77
C SER A 475 -7.45 -21.99 0.48
N THR A 476 -7.49 -21.35 -0.69
CA THR A 476 -7.11 -21.96 -1.97
C THR A 476 -5.62 -22.32 -2.03
N VAL A 477 -4.79 -21.65 -1.23
CA VAL A 477 -3.37 -22.01 -1.09
C VAL A 477 -3.17 -23.39 -0.42
N LEU A 478 -4.12 -23.81 0.38
CA LEU A 478 -4.10 -25.09 1.10
C LEU A 478 -4.46 -26.25 0.16
N THR A 479 -3.95 -27.45 0.46
CA THR A 479 -4.41 -28.69 -0.20
C THR A 479 -5.86 -29.01 0.20
N ALA A 480 -6.54 -29.89 -0.55
CA ALA A 480 -7.90 -30.30 -0.23
C ALA A 480 -7.99 -30.93 1.18
N GLU A 481 -6.98 -31.73 1.56
CA GLU A 481 -6.88 -32.35 2.91
C GLU A 481 -6.70 -31.31 4.02
N GLN A 482 -5.86 -30.31 3.79
CA GLN A 482 -5.66 -29.22 4.74
C GLN A 482 -6.94 -28.39 4.91
N ARG A 483 -7.68 -28.13 3.82
CA ARG A 483 -8.97 -27.43 3.86
C ARG A 483 -10.03 -28.20 4.61
N ALA A 484 -10.13 -29.52 4.38
CA ALA A 484 -11.07 -30.39 5.09
C ALA A 484 -10.90 -30.33 6.61
N LYS A 485 -9.63 -30.22 7.09
CA LYS A 485 -9.32 -30.02 8.52
C LYS A 485 -9.64 -28.61 9.02
N ALA A 486 -9.49 -27.58 8.17
CA ALA A 486 -9.69 -26.19 8.55
C ALA A 486 -11.17 -25.76 8.52
N GLY A 487 -12.05 -26.55 7.90
CA GLY A 487 -13.45 -26.21 7.63
C GLY A 487 -13.62 -25.18 6.50
N PRO A 488 -14.81 -25.07 5.93
CA PRO A 488 -15.10 -24.14 4.84
C PRO A 488 -15.02 -22.68 5.34
N LYS A 489 -14.45 -21.79 4.51
CA LYS A 489 -14.35 -20.36 4.78
C LYS A 489 -14.87 -19.60 3.58
N ASN A 490 -16.12 -19.14 3.63
CA ASN A 490 -16.75 -18.33 2.58
C ASN A 490 -17.49 -17.11 3.14
N GLY A 491 -17.20 -16.71 4.39
CA GLY A 491 -17.87 -15.60 5.06
C GLY A 491 -17.54 -14.24 4.45
N ALA A 492 -18.58 -13.46 4.19
CA ALA A 492 -18.49 -12.06 3.75
C ALA A 492 -19.67 -11.25 4.31
N ILE A 493 -20.03 -11.48 5.55
CA ILE A 493 -21.18 -10.87 6.21
C ILE A 493 -20.99 -9.35 6.28
N ALA A 494 -21.99 -8.59 5.84
CA ALA A 494 -22.14 -7.17 6.13
C ALA A 494 -23.22 -6.96 7.19
N SER A 495 -23.08 -5.91 8.00
CA SER A 495 -24.07 -5.52 9.00
C SER A 495 -24.34 -4.01 8.95
N ALA A 496 -25.59 -3.64 9.20
CA ALA A 496 -25.99 -2.25 9.35
C ALA A 496 -27.19 -2.16 10.30
N THR A 497 -27.27 -1.06 11.03
CA THR A 497 -28.37 -0.75 11.94
C THR A 497 -28.99 0.58 11.53
N VAL A 498 -30.31 0.63 11.43
CA VAL A 498 -31.09 1.86 11.30
C VAL A 498 -31.93 2.02 12.56
N ALA A 499 -31.85 3.16 13.20
CA ALA A 499 -32.56 3.43 14.46
C ALA A 499 -33.23 4.79 14.42
N ILE A 500 -34.35 4.93 15.13
CA ILE A 500 -35.07 6.19 15.31
C ILE A 500 -35.01 6.55 16.79
N ASP A 501 -34.69 7.82 17.08
CA ASP A 501 -34.62 8.36 18.41
C ASP A 501 -35.98 8.86 18.93
N LEU A 502 -36.00 9.36 20.15
CA LEU A 502 -37.20 9.83 20.86
C LEU A 502 -37.90 11.03 20.19
N LEU A 503 -37.25 11.72 19.27
CA LEU A 503 -37.78 12.87 18.53
C LEU A 503 -38.08 12.51 17.07
N GLY A 504 -37.88 11.26 16.67
CA GLY A 504 -38.08 10.80 15.29
C GLY A 504 -36.86 11.02 14.39
N GLY A 505 -35.69 11.37 14.92
CA GLY A 505 -34.45 11.49 14.17
C GLY A 505 -33.92 10.11 13.76
N VAL A 506 -33.42 10.00 12.53
CA VAL A 506 -32.95 8.74 11.94
C VAL A 506 -31.42 8.64 12.00
N ASN A 507 -30.95 7.56 12.62
CA ASN A 507 -29.52 7.25 12.77
C ASN A 507 -29.19 5.93 12.09
N VAL A 508 -28.08 5.90 11.37
CA VAL A 508 -27.55 4.72 10.69
C VAL A 508 -26.16 4.40 11.25
N THR A 509 -25.91 3.14 11.56
CA THR A 509 -24.56 2.65 11.92
C THR A 509 -24.16 1.57 10.92
N ILE A 510 -22.96 1.69 10.36
CA ILE A 510 -22.45 0.75 9.37
C ILE A 510 -21.13 0.12 9.83
N ALA A 511 -20.92 -1.15 9.50
CA ALA A 511 -19.66 -1.85 9.74
C ALA A 511 -18.66 -1.61 8.59
N SER A 512 -18.34 -0.34 8.33
CA SER A 512 -17.39 0.06 7.29
C SER A 512 -16.72 1.37 7.71
N ALA A 513 -15.40 1.44 7.62
CA ALA A 513 -14.61 2.63 7.92
C ALA A 513 -14.29 3.37 6.60
N PRO A 514 -15.04 4.42 6.23
CA PRO A 514 -14.77 5.16 5.00
C PRO A 514 -13.44 5.92 5.09
N ALA A 515 -12.87 6.18 3.91
CA ALA A 515 -11.65 6.96 3.76
C ALA A 515 -11.80 7.95 2.58
N GLY A 516 -12.92 8.68 2.57
CA GLY A 516 -13.24 9.72 1.60
C GLY A 516 -14.16 9.30 0.45
N GLN A 517 -14.70 8.06 0.44
CA GLN A 517 -15.51 7.55 -0.67
C GLN A 517 -16.98 8.01 -0.68
N GLY A 518 -17.45 8.76 0.33
CA GLY A 518 -18.81 9.25 0.39
C GLY A 518 -19.83 8.22 0.93
N HIS A 519 -19.41 7.32 1.81
CA HIS A 519 -20.28 6.28 2.38
C HIS A 519 -21.45 6.86 3.16
N MET A 520 -21.25 7.95 3.90
CA MET A 520 -22.31 8.60 4.65
C MET A 520 -23.40 9.12 3.72
N THR A 521 -23.00 9.78 2.64
CA THR A 521 -23.92 10.32 1.64
C THR A 521 -24.78 9.22 0.99
N VAL A 522 -24.15 8.12 0.53
CA VAL A 522 -24.88 7.03 -0.13
C VAL A 522 -25.84 6.33 0.85
N CYS A 523 -25.40 6.07 2.09
CA CYS A 523 -26.27 5.47 3.10
C CYS A 523 -27.48 6.39 3.42
N ALA A 524 -27.25 7.71 3.50
CA ALA A 524 -28.32 8.68 3.69
C ALA A 524 -29.33 8.67 2.50
N GLN A 525 -28.86 8.60 1.25
CA GLN A 525 -29.74 8.46 0.06
C GLN A 525 -30.59 7.19 0.15
N VAL A 526 -29.98 6.04 0.49
CA VAL A 526 -30.68 4.75 0.59
C VAL A 526 -31.77 4.76 1.66
N VAL A 527 -31.49 5.33 2.83
CA VAL A 527 -32.45 5.41 3.94
C VAL A 527 -33.53 6.45 3.65
N ALA A 528 -33.14 7.57 3.06
CA ALA A 528 -34.07 8.62 2.66
C ALA A 528 -35.12 8.11 1.66
N ASP A 529 -34.72 7.30 0.68
CA ASP A 529 -35.68 6.66 -0.25
C ASP A 529 -36.61 5.68 0.46
N ALA A 530 -36.08 4.87 1.38
CA ALA A 530 -36.89 3.90 2.09
C ALA A 530 -37.94 4.57 2.99
N LEU A 531 -37.60 5.66 3.65
CA LEU A 531 -38.41 6.32 4.67
C LEU A 531 -39.12 7.60 4.18
N GLY A 532 -38.98 7.97 2.91
CA GLY A 532 -39.62 9.16 2.34
C GLY A 532 -39.04 10.47 2.86
N LEU A 533 -37.76 10.51 3.20
CA LEU A 533 -37.08 11.65 3.81
C LEU A 533 -36.15 12.38 2.81
N HIS A 534 -35.60 13.51 3.23
CA HIS A 534 -34.46 14.12 2.56
C HIS A 534 -33.16 13.50 3.13
N PRO A 535 -32.10 13.27 2.34
CA PRO A 535 -30.85 12.69 2.82
C PRO A 535 -30.21 13.43 4.01
N SER A 536 -30.31 14.75 4.05
CA SER A 536 -29.81 15.57 5.17
C SER A 536 -30.51 15.32 6.51
N ALA A 537 -31.66 14.66 6.52
CA ALA A 537 -32.36 14.27 7.75
C ALA A 537 -31.86 12.95 8.36
N VAL A 538 -30.88 12.30 7.71
CA VAL A 538 -30.33 11.02 8.13
C VAL A 538 -28.91 11.20 8.60
N VAL A 539 -28.64 10.85 9.86
CA VAL A 539 -27.28 10.86 10.43
C VAL A 539 -26.65 9.49 10.26
N VAL A 540 -25.48 9.44 9.63
CA VAL A 540 -24.75 8.19 9.40
C VAL A 540 -23.50 8.17 10.26
N ASN A 541 -23.42 7.19 11.17
CA ASN A 541 -22.28 6.94 12.04
C ASN A 541 -21.34 5.92 11.41
N VAL A 542 -20.13 6.35 11.18
CA VAL A 542 -19.06 5.52 10.58
C VAL A 542 -17.93 5.26 11.58
N GLU A 543 -17.92 5.93 12.70
CA GLU A 543 -17.12 5.56 13.86
C GLU A 543 -17.62 4.23 14.39
N PHE A 544 -16.77 3.25 14.49
CA PHE A 544 -17.19 2.01 15.09
C PHE A 544 -16.23 1.46 16.13
N ASP A 545 -16.75 0.56 16.94
CA ASP A 545 -16.16 0.10 18.18
C ASP A 545 -16.44 -1.40 18.32
N THR A 546 -15.41 -2.20 18.37
CA THR A 546 -15.52 -3.67 18.46
C THR A 546 -16.23 -4.15 19.73
N ALA A 547 -16.41 -3.29 20.74
CA ALA A 547 -17.16 -3.61 21.94
C ALA A 547 -18.67 -3.39 21.83
N LYS A 548 -19.14 -2.58 20.85
CA LYS A 548 -20.55 -2.16 20.75
C LYS A 548 -21.21 -2.60 19.46
N ASP A 549 -20.44 -2.61 18.36
CA ASP A 549 -21.01 -2.77 17.04
C ASP A 549 -21.09 -4.25 16.63
N ALA A 550 -21.99 -4.53 15.68
CA ALA A 550 -22.21 -5.88 15.19
C ALA A 550 -20.98 -6.43 14.45
N TRP A 551 -20.51 -7.58 14.87
CA TRP A 551 -19.32 -8.22 14.31
C TRP A 551 -19.55 -8.70 12.87
N SER A 552 -18.56 -8.41 12.04
CA SER A 552 -18.49 -8.90 10.67
C SER A 552 -17.03 -9.12 10.29
N VAL A 553 -16.65 -10.36 10.00
CA VAL A 553 -15.27 -10.70 9.59
C VAL A 553 -14.83 -9.94 8.34
N ALA A 554 -15.76 -9.51 7.54
CA ALA A 554 -15.52 -8.78 6.29
C ALA A 554 -15.76 -7.27 6.42
N ALA A 555 -15.87 -6.73 7.63
CA ALA A 555 -15.97 -5.28 7.85
C ALA A 555 -14.66 -4.58 7.47
N GLY A 556 -14.77 -3.62 6.58
CA GLY A 556 -13.67 -2.86 5.99
C GLY A 556 -14.02 -2.38 4.59
N ASN A 557 -13.14 -1.59 3.97
CA ASN A 557 -13.39 -0.97 2.66
C ASN A 557 -12.79 -1.73 1.48
N TYR A 558 -12.18 -2.88 1.73
CA TYR A 558 -11.52 -3.67 0.67
C TYR A 558 -12.54 -4.34 -0.26
N SER A 559 -12.07 -4.73 -1.46
CA SER A 559 -12.84 -5.47 -2.46
C SER A 559 -14.09 -4.72 -2.96
N SER A 560 -14.01 -3.41 -3.09
CA SER A 560 -15.10 -2.54 -3.60
C SER A 560 -16.49 -2.91 -3.04
N ARG A 561 -16.54 -3.38 -1.78
CA ARG A 561 -17.71 -4.05 -1.20
C ARG A 561 -18.83 -3.11 -0.76
N PHE A 562 -18.55 -1.81 -0.65
CA PHE A 562 -19.49 -0.87 -0.04
C PHE A 562 -20.85 -0.86 -0.76
N ALA A 563 -20.88 -0.62 -2.07
CA ALA A 563 -22.12 -0.46 -2.82
C ALA A 563 -22.96 -1.75 -2.83
N GLY A 564 -22.34 -2.90 -3.11
CA GLY A 564 -23.05 -4.18 -3.20
C GLY A 564 -23.45 -4.75 -1.84
N ALA A 565 -22.59 -4.63 -0.82
CA ALA A 565 -22.82 -5.26 0.49
C ALA A 565 -23.34 -4.29 1.54
N VAL A 566 -22.58 -3.22 1.86
CA VAL A 566 -22.91 -2.35 3.01
C VAL A 566 -24.16 -1.53 2.72
N ALA A 567 -24.22 -0.80 1.59
CA ALA A 567 -25.39 -0.03 1.19
C ALA A 567 -26.62 -0.94 1.01
N GLY A 568 -26.43 -2.15 0.46
CA GLY A 568 -27.48 -3.16 0.38
C GLY A 568 -28.02 -3.59 1.75
N THR A 569 -27.12 -3.75 2.74
CA THR A 569 -27.53 -4.12 4.11
C THR A 569 -28.24 -2.97 4.82
N VAL A 570 -27.81 -1.71 4.58
CA VAL A 570 -28.53 -0.51 5.04
C VAL A 570 -29.95 -0.47 4.45
N HIS A 571 -30.09 -0.78 3.15
CA HIS A 571 -31.40 -0.88 2.52
C HIS A 571 -32.30 -1.90 3.23
N LEU A 572 -31.78 -3.11 3.50
CA LEU A 572 -32.56 -4.15 4.20
C LEU A 572 -32.99 -3.73 5.60
N ALA A 573 -32.11 -3.08 6.37
CA ALA A 573 -32.45 -2.57 7.69
C ALA A 573 -33.52 -1.45 7.62
N ALA A 574 -33.37 -0.53 6.67
CA ALA A 574 -34.33 0.56 6.45
C ALA A 574 -35.70 0.05 6.01
N GLN A 575 -35.75 -0.99 5.15
CA GLN A 575 -37.01 -1.61 4.76
C GLN A 575 -37.71 -2.28 5.96
N ARG A 576 -37.02 -3.04 6.79
CA ARG A 576 -37.59 -3.62 8.01
C ARG A 576 -38.21 -2.56 8.91
N LEU A 577 -37.50 -1.45 9.10
CA LEU A 577 -37.97 -0.33 9.92
C LEU A 577 -39.17 0.36 9.29
N ARG A 578 -39.17 0.59 7.97
CA ARG A 578 -40.31 1.10 7.20
C ARG A 578 -41.55 0.21 7.36
N ASP A 579 -41.40 -1.11 7.20
CA ASP A 579 -42.49 -2.07 7.32
C ASP A 579 -43.09 -2.04 8.74
N LYS A 580 -42.22 -1.91 9.76
CA LYS A 580 -42.64 -1.77 11.15
C LYS A 580 -43.44 -0.47 11.34
N LEU A 581 -42.96 0.66 10.85
CA LEU A 581 -43.67 1.94 10.90
C LEU A 581 -44.99 1.88 10.12
N ALA A 582 -45.05 1.17 8.98
CA ALA A 582 -46.27 0.98 8.21
C ALA A 582 -47.31 0.21 9.02
N ARG A 583 -46.94 -0.87 9.71
CA ARG A 583 -47.88 -1.61 10.61
C ARG A 583 -48.38 -0.77 11.76
N ILE A 584 -47.52 0.06 12.36
CA ILE A 584 -47.90 0.98 13.42
C ILE A 584 -48.91 2.02 12.91
N ALA A 585 -48.62 2.64 11.76
CA ALA A 585 -49.53 3.60 11.13
C ALA A 585 -50.90 2.97 10.73
N ALA A 586 -50.82 1.79 10.14
CA ALA A 586 -52.01 1.03 9.73
C ALA A 586 -52.92 0.68 10.91
N ALA A 587 -52.36 0.26 12.03
CA ALA A 587 -53.11 -0.02 13.24
C ALA A 587 -53.80 1.24 13.80
N GLN A 588 -53.10 2.40 13.78
CA GLN A 588 -53.69 3.68 14.22
C GLN A 588 -54.79 4.19 13.33
N TRP A 589 -54.75 3.90 12.04
CA TRP A 589 -55.68 4.39 11.03
C TRP A 589 -56.72 3.35 10.59
N GLY A 590 -56.61 2.11 11.07
CA GLY A 590 -57.55 1.03 10.74
C GLY A 590 -57.54 0.63 9.25
N CYS A 591 -56.34 0.58 8.63
CA CYS A 591 -56.16 0.25 7.22
C CYS A 591 -55.09 -0.86 7.05
N ASP A 592 -54.86 -1.29 5.82
CA ASP A 592 -53.81 -2.26 5.51
C ASP A 592 -52.45 -1.56 5.51
N SER A 593 -51.41 -2.20 6.02
CA SER A 593 -50.03 -1.68 5.99
C SER A 593 -49.51 -1.46 4.57
N ALA A 594 -49.98 -2.19 3.58
CA ALA A 594 -49.68 -1.96 2.18
C ALA A 594 -50.17 -0.61 1.63
N ASP A 595 -51.22 -0.04 2.25
CA ASP A 595 -51.76 1.25 1.88
C ASP A 595 -50.97 2.44 2.48
N ILE A 596 -49.96 2.19 3.34
CA ILE A 596 -49.14 3.24 3.95
C ILE A 596 -48.09 3.74 2.97
N GLY A 597 -48.04 5.06 2.79
CA GLY A 597 -47.04 5.77 1.99
C GLY A 597 -46.06 6.54 2.86
N PHE A 598 -44.85 6.72 2.35
CA PHE A 598 -43.75 7.50 2.96
C PHE A 598 -43.20 8.46 1.91
N GLU A 599 -43.45 9.75 2.06
CA GLU A 599 -43.00 10.75 1.09
C GLU A 599 -42.96 12.15 1.71
N GLY A 600 -41.96 12.95 1.31
CA GLY A 600 -41.84 14.35 1.71
C GLY A 600 -41.82 14.59 3.21
N GLY A 601 -41.26 13.63 4.00
CA GLY A 601 -41.25 13.70 5.47
C GLY A 601 -42.61 13.41 6.11
N GLN A 602 -43.55 12.84 5.34
CA GLN A 602 -44.89 12.44 5.81
C GLN A 602 -45.07 10.92 5.73
N ILE A 603 -45.83 10.38 6.68
CA ILE A 603 -46.42 9.03 6.59
C ILE A 603 -47.91 9.22 6.39
N PHE A 604 -48.52 8.56 5.40
CA PHE A 604 -49.88 8.79 5.03
C PHE A 604 -50.55 7.52 4.49
N ASN A 605 -51.89 7.47 4.57
CA ASN A 605 -52.71 6.44 3.94
C ASN A 605 -52.95 6.80 2.48
N ARG A 606 -52.48 5.97 1.53
CA ARG A 606 -52.63 6.20 0.06
C ARG A 606 -54.09 6.23 -0.41
N ARG A 607 -54.96 5.48 0.29
CA ARG A 607 -56.43 5.48 -0.05
C ARG A 607 -57.17 6.64 0.59
N GLN A 608 -56.62 7.20 1.69
CA GLN A 608 -57.23 8.32 2.42
C GLN A 608 -56.14 9.34 2.78
N PRO A 609 -55.68 10.17 1.83
CA PRO A 609 -54.50 11.06 2.07
C PRO A 609 -54.67 12.07 3.20
N ALA A 610 -55.92 12.33 3.63
CA ALA A 610 -56.18 13.14 4.83
C ALA A 610 -55.70 12.47 6.13
N GLN A 611 -55.53 11.15 6.15
CA GLN A 611 -54.84 10.43 7.23
C GLN A 611 -53.34 10.50 6.96
N SER A 612 -52.72 11.57 7.47
CA SER A 612 -51.29 11.86 7.32
C SER A 612 -50.72 12.42 8.61
N GLN A 613 -49.48 12.07 8.91
CA GLN A 613 -48.72 12.66 10.01
C GLN A 613 -47.26 12.89 9.58
N PRO A 614 -46.60 13.94 10.16
CA PRO A 614 -45.16 14.09 10.00
C PRO A 614 -44.41 12.82 10.43
N PHE A 615 -43.41 12.44 9.64
CA PHE A 615 -42.61 11.25 9.89
C PHE A 615 -42.06 11.24 11.34
N THR A 616 -41.49 12.35 11.80
CA THR A 616 -40.92 12.47 13.13
C THR A 616 -41.94 12.22 14.25
N ARG A 617 -43.18 12.65 14.08
CA ARG A 617 -44.24 12.47 15.09
C ARG A 617 -44.68 11.02 15.19
N LEU A 618 -44.98 10.39 14.06
CA LEU A 618 -45.40 8.99 14.07
C LEU A 618 -44.29 8.06 14.48
N ALA A 619 -43.07 8.28 13.96
CA ALA A 619 -41.90 7.50 14.27
C ALA A 619 -41.47 7.60 15.74
N ALA A 620 -41.62 8.77 16.38
CA ALA A 620 -41.32 8.92 17.81
C ALA A 620 -42.42 8.32 18.73
N SER A 621 -43.66 8.20 18.24
CA SER A 621 -44.82 7.84 19.09
C SER A 621 -44.67 6.51 19.85
N PRO A 622 -44.06 5.40 19.30
CA PRO A 622 -43.87 4.16 20.05
C PRO A 622 -42.93 4.29 21.27
N HIS A 623 -42.06 5.23 21.28
CA HIS A 623 -41.18 5.49 22.44
C HIS A 623 -41.97 6.15 23.60
N TRP A 624 -42.91 7.02 23.27
CA TRP A 624 -43.68 7.77 24.27
C TRP A 624 -44.95 7.04 24.72
N ALA A 625 -45.52 6.23 23.84
CA ALA A 625 -46.80 5.54 24.07
C ALA A 625 -46.71 4.06 23.58
N PRO A 626 -46.00 3.20 24.28
CA PRO A 626 -45.85 1.78 23.86
C PRO A 626 -47.16 1.01 23.73
N ALA A 627 -48.24 1.50 24.44
CA ALA A 627 -49.60 0.92 24.34
C ALA A 627 -50.24 1.15 22.95
N LEU A 628 -49.69 2.03 22.11
CA LEU A 628 -50.12 2.21 20.71
C LEU A 628 -49.49 1.19 19.72
N LEU A 629 -48.51 0.38 20.19
CA LEU A 629 -47.94 -0.66 19.37
C LEU A 629 -48.99 -1.74 19.05
N PRO A 630 -49.09 -2.23 17.80
CA PRO A 630 -49.89 -3.38 17.47
C PRO A 630 -49.50 -4.60 18.28
N GLU A 631 -50.48 -5.52 18.48
CA GLU A 631 -50.21 -6.78 19.15
C GLU A 631 -49.13 -7.59 18.43
N GLY A 632 -48.14 -8.05 19.19
CA GLY A 632 -46.99 -8.76 18.66
C GLY A 632 -45.81 -7.92 18.20
N GLU A 633 -45.93 -6.58 18.11
CA GLU A 633 -44.80 -5.70 17.81
C GLU A 633 -43.93 -5.44 19.04
N THR A 634 -42.63 -5.54 18.82
CA THR A 634 -41.64 -5.26 19.88
C THR A 634 -41.43 -3.75 20.08
N PRO A 635 -41.29 -3.27 21.31
CA PRO A 635 -40.87 -1.89 21.58
C PRO A 635 -39.49 -1.59 20.98
N GLY A 636 -39.26 -0.33 20.67
CA GLY A 636 -37.99 0.15 20.13
C GLY A 636 -37.96 0.14 18.59
N LEU A 637 -37.50 1.25 18.04
CA LEU A 637 -37.37 1.47 16.62
C LEU A 637 -35.89 1.38 16.22
N ARG A 638 -35.38 0.15 16.28
CA ARG A 638 -34.00 -0.17 15.91
C ARG A 638 -33.97 -1.51 15.20
N GLU A 639 -33.60 -1.50 13.91
CA GLU A 639 -33.48 -2.69 13.10
C GLU A 639 -32.04 -2.89 12.67
N THR A 640 -31.52 -4.08 12.99
CA THR A 640 -30.18 -4.52 12.55
C THR A 640 -30.36 -5.60 11.49
N ALA A 641 -29.78 -5.37 10.32
CA ALA A 641 -29.72 -6.35 9.25
C ALA A 641 -28.31 -6.94 9.14
N PHE A 642 -28.28 -8.22 8.80
CA PHE A 642 -27.09 -8.93 8.35
C PHE A 642 -27.37 -9.47 6.97
N TRP A 643 -26.38 -9.37 6.10
CA TRP A 643 -26.47 -9.91 4.75
C TRP A 643 -25.18 -10.62 4.36
N THR A 644 -25.32 -11.75 3.68
CA THR A 644 -24.21 -12.50 3.10
C THR A 644 -24.60 -12.98 1.71
N PRO A 645 -23.69 -12.87 0.71
CA PRO A 645 -23.97 -13.36 -0.63
C PRO A 645 -24.09 -14.88 -0.66
N GLU A 646 -25.16 -15.40 -1.28
CA GLU A 646 -25.40 -16.84 -1.43
C GLU A 646 -24.47 -17.51 -2.45
N THR A 647 -23.94 -16.72 -3.40
CA THR A 647 -23.09 -17.20 -4.49
C THR A 647 -21.65 -17.46 -4.07
N LEU A 648 -21.21 -16.96 -2.92
CA LEU A 648 -19.83 -17.16 -2.43
C LEU A 648 -19.63 -18.63 -2.00
N ARG A 649 -18.57 -19.23 -2.52
CA ARG A 649 -18.21 -20.62 -2.22
C ARG A 649 -16.76 -20.73 -1.77
N ALA A 650 -16.53 -21.61 -0.82
CA ALA A 650 -15.18 -22.06 -0.49
C ALA A 650 -14.63 -22.93 -1.64
N PRO A 651 -13.29 -23.06 -1.78
CA PRO A 651 -12.71 -23.92 -2.80
C PRO A 651 -13.22 -25.38 -2.66
N ASP A 652 -13.69 -25.95 -3.76
CA ASP A 652 -14.10 -27.34 -3.84
C ASP A 652 -12.91 -28.32 -3.93
N SER A 653 -13.18 -29.60 -4.10
CA SER A 653 -12.13 -30.63 -4.25
C SER A 653 -11.27 -30.44 -5.50
N ALA A 654 -11.81 -29.80 -6.55
CA ALA A 654 -11.10 -29.45 -7.77
C ALA A 654 -10.43 -28.07 -7.70
N ASN A 655 -10.45 -27.43 -6.52
CA ASN A 655 -9.95 -26.07 -6.28
C ASN A 655 -10.70 -24.97 -7.07
N ARG A 656 -11.93 -25.21 -7.54
CA ARG A 656 -12.79 -24.16 -8.08
C ARG A 656 -13.34 -23.32 -6.93
N VAL A 657 -13.37 -22.00 -7.12
CA VAL A 657 -13.80 -21.09 -6.06
C VAL A 657 -14.53 -19.88 -6.64
N ASN A 658 -15.65 -19.49 -6.04
CA ASN A 658 -16.25 -18.20 -6.30
C ASN A 658 -15.91 -17.26 -5.13
N THR A 659 -14.95 -16.38 -5.36
CA THR A 659 -14.41 -15.48 -4.33
C THR A 659 -15.22 -14.22 -4.14
N SER A 660 -16.06 -13.83 -5.11
CA SER A 660 -16.74 -12.53 -5.15
C SER A 660 -18.21 -12.68 -5.52
N ALA A 661 -19.04 -11.80 -4.96
CA ALA A 661 -20.49 -11.82 -5.18
C ALA A 661 -20.92 -11.17 -6.49
N SER A 662 -20.13 -10.17 -6.95
CA SER A 662 -20.41 -9.47 -8.20
C SER A 662 -19.11 -9.09 -8.91
N TYR A 663 -19.23 -8.84 -10.22
CA TYR A 663 -18.13 -8.54 -11.10
C TYR A 663 -18.49 -7.35 -11.99
N GLY A 664 -17.85 -6.19 -11.73
CA GLY A 664 -17.93 -5.06 -12.66
C GLY A 664 -17.12 -5.34 -13.92
N PHE A 665 -17.38 -4.60 -14.99
CA PHE A 665 -16.59 -4.66 -16.21
C PHE A 665 -16.05 -3.28 -16.56
N VAL A 666 -14.78 -3.23 -16.95
CA VAL A 666 -14.10 -1.99 -17.37
C VAL A 666 -13.47 -2.22 -18.73
N PHE A 667 -13.69 -1.27 -19.65
CA PHE A 667 -13.01 -1.20 -20.92
C PHE A 667 -12.35 0.16 -21.08
N ASP A 668 -11.04 0.18 -21.26
CA ASP A 668 -10.23 1.38 -21.39
C ASP A 668 -9.67 1.54 -22.79
N VAL A 669 -9.56 2.80 -23.24
CA VAL A 669 -8.87 3.19 -24.48
C VAL A 669 -7.91 4.34 -24.17
N CYS A 670 -6.64 4.18 -24.53
CA CYS A 670 -5.57 5.16 -24.28
C CYS A 670 -4.93 5.60 -25.59
N GLY A 671 -4.90 6.91 -25.84
CA GLY A 671 -4.02 7.54 -26.84
C GLY A 671 -2.76 8.07 -26.13
N LEU A 672 -1.58 7.65 -26.58
CA LEU A 672 -0.30 7.93 -25.92
C LEU A 672 0.73 8.43 -26.91
N GLU A 673 1.44 9.51 -26.57
CA GLU A 673 2.55 10.08 -27.33
C GLU A 673 3.88 9.85 -26.62
N ILE A 674 4.91 9.49 -27.38
CA ILE A 674 6.28 9.32 -26.88
C ILE A 674 7.18 10.33 -27.59
N ASP A 675 7.97 11.05 -26.82
CA ASP A 675 9.08 11.86 -27.35
C ASP A 675 10.31 10.95 -27.51
N PRO A 676 10.74 10.66 -28.74
CA PRO A 676 11.87 9.76 -28.97
C PRO A 676 13.22 10.34 -28.56
N ALA A 677 13.33 11.67 -28.41
CA ALA A 677 14.58 12.33 -28.01
C ALA A 677 14.83 12.23 -26.50
N THR A 678 13.76 12.28 -25.71
CA THR A 678 13.84 12.31 -24.23
C THR A 678 13.34 11.04 -23.58
N GLY A 679 12.57 10.21 -24.27
CA GLY A 679 11.88 9.06 -23.71
C GLY A 679 10.65 9.45 -22.88
N ALA A 680 10.24 10.70 -22.87
CA ALA A 680 9.06 11.14 -22.14
C ALA A 680 7.78 10.56 -22.75
N VAL A 681 6.91 10.06 -21.89
CA VAL A 681 5.60 9.47 -22.25
C VAL A 681 4.50 10.40 -21.76
N ARG A 682 3.55 10.72 -22.62
CA ARG A 682 2.39 11.54 -22.30
C ARG A 682 1.09 10.85 -22.72
N VAL A 683 0.18 10.68 -21.79
CA VAL A 683 -1.20 10.26 -22.11
C VAL A 683 -1.92 11.44 -22.73
N ASP A 684 -2.26 11.35 -24.03
CA ASP A 684 -2.93 12.42 -24.77
C ASP A 684 -4.43 12.43 -24.50
N ARG A 685 -5.07 11.26 -24.56
CA ARG A 685 -6.50 11.06 -24.32
C ARG A 685 -6.73 9.72 -23.63
N TYR A 686 -7.75 9.69 -22.79
CA TYR A 686 -8.15 8.47 -22.11
C TYR A 686 -9.67 8.35 -22.07
N VAL A 687 -10.19 7.20 -22.45
CA VAL A 687 -11.60 6.82 -22.31
C VAL A 687 -11.67 5.63 -21.37
N THR A 688 -12.59 5.66 -20.42
CA THR A 688 -12.83 4.54 -19.52
C THR A 688 -14.34 4.28 -19.42
N ALA A 689 -14.75 3.10 -19.76
CA ALA A 689 -16.15 2.67 -19.73
C ALA A 689 -16.36 1.63 -18.65
N HIS A 690 -17.42 1.81 -17.86
CA HIS A 690 -17.70 1.02 -16.66
C HIS A 690 -19.11 0.44 -16.67
N ASP A 691 -19.22 -0.85 -16.33
CA ASP A 691 -20.44 -1.45 -15.85
C ASP A 691 -20.26 -1.78 -14.36
N ALA A 692 -20.87 -0.95 -13.52
CA ALA A 692 -20.89 -1.11 -12.06
C ALA A 692 -22.28 -1.54 -11.54
N GLY A 693 -23.09 -2.18 -12.38
CA GLY A 693 -24.47 -2.46 -12.07
C GLY A 693 -25.25 -1.16 -11.89
N ARG A 694 -26.08 -1.08 -10.88
CA ARG A 694 -26.83 0.16 -10.59
C ARG A 694 -25.92 1.18 -9.91
N LEU A 695 -25.84 2.39 -10.46
CA LEU A 695 -25.13 3.49 -9.85
C LEU A 695 -25.94 4.11 -8.71
N LEU A 696 -25.40 4.08 -7.49
CA LEU A 696 -26.08 4.63 -6.31
C LEU A 696 -25.93 6.15 -6.21
N ASN A 697 -24.74 6.67 -6.57
CA ASN A 697 -24.46 8.08 -6.73
C ASN A 697 -23.40 8.28 -7.83
N PRO A 698 -23.82 8.76 -9.02
CA PRO A 698 -22.89 8.92 -10.17
C PRO A 698 -21.73 9.88 -9.92
N ALA A 699 -21.91 10.95 -9.14
CA ALA A 699 -20.84 11.90 -8.84
C ALA A 699 -19.71 11.24 -8.03
N LEU A 700 -20.07 10.44 -7.03
CA LEU A 700 -19.11 9.72 -6.20
C LEU A 700 -18.46 8.57 -6.98
N ALA A 701 -19.22 7.91 -7.86
CA ALA A 701 -18.70 6.89 -8.77
C ALA A 701 -17.61 7.46 -9.69
N ASP A 702 -17.87 8.57 -10.35
CA ASP A 702 -16.90 9.28 -11.21
C ASP A 702 -15.62 9.66 -10.43
N GLY A 703 -15.78 10.11 -9.17
CA GLY A 703 -14.66 10.44 -8.29
C GLY A 703 -13.77 9.22 -7.98
N GLN A 704 -14.40 8.03 -7.76
CA GLN A 704 -13.65 6.79 -7.54
C GLN A 704 -12.91 6.33 -8.79
N ILE A 705 -13.52 6.47 -9.96
CA ILE A 705 -12.92 6.13 -11.26
C ILE A 705 -11.70 7.01 -11.53
N ARG A 706 -11.82 8.34 -11.40
CA ARG A 706 -10.70 9.28 -11.58
C ARG A 706 -9.54 8.98 -10.62
N GLY A 707 -9.86 8.72 -9.35
CA GLY A 707 -8.84 8.39 -8.36
C GLY A 707 -8.13 7.05 -8.64
N ALA A 708 -8.84 6.04 -9.15
CA ALA A 708 -8.24 4.76 -9.54
C ALA A 708 -7.39 4.91 -10.81
N PHE A 709 -7.85 5.72 -11.77
CA PHE A 709 -7.11 6.05 -12.98
C PHE A 709 -5.78 6.74 -12.65
N ALA A 710 -5.79 7.77 -11.78
CA ALA A 710 -4.57 8.46 -11.36
C ALA A 710 -3.54 7.50 -10.74
N GLN A 711 -3.98 6.58 -9.87
CA GLN A 711 -3.10 5.58 -9.28
C GLN A 711 -2.59 4.56 -10.30
N GLY A 712 -3.45 4.10 -11.23
CA GLY A 712 -3.05 3.22 -12.32
C GLY A 712 -2.05 3.89 -13.28
N LEU A 713 -2.22 5.18 -13.56
CA LEU A 713 -1.28 5.98 -14.34
C LEU A 713 0.07 6.11 -13.62
N GLY A 714 0.06 6.38 -12.30
CA GLY A 714 1.27 6.40 -11.48
C GLY A 714 2.03 5.08 -11.56
N ALA A 715 1.34 3.96 -11.40
CA ALA A 715 1.93 2.62 -11.53
C ALA A 715 2.50 2.34 -12.94
N ALA A 716 1.89 2.92 -13.99
CA ALA A 716 2.36 2.75 -15.37
C ALA A 716 3.58 3.59 -15.71
N LEU A 717 3.71 4.81 -15.17
CA LEU A 717 4.67 5.81 -15.66
C LEU A 717 5.75 6.20 -14.64
N LEU A 718 5.46 6.15 -13.32
CA LEU A 718 6.25 6.86 -12.30
C LEU A 718 6.64 6.00 -11.10
N GLU A 719 5.68 5.25 -10.54
CA GLU A 719 5.78 4.68 -9.20
C GLU A 719 6.48 3.31 -9.19
N GLU A 720 7.58 3.19 -8.48
CA GLU A 720 8.27 1.93 -8.27
C GLU A 720 9.03 1.92 -6.94
N PHE A 721 8.89 0.88 -6.15
CA PHE A 721 9.79 0.61 -5.03
C PHE A 721 11.06 -0.06 -5.55
N ARG A 722 12.15 0.69 -5.57
CA ARG A 722 13.46 0.26 -6.04
C ARG A 722 14.33 -0.24 -4.89
N TYR A 723 15.02 -1.34 -5.13
CA TYR A 723 16.02 -1.92 -4.26
C TYR A 723 17.30 -2.13 -5.05
N SER A 724 18.45 -1.84 -4.44
CA SER A 724 19.75 -2.20 -5.03
C SER A 724 20.05 -3.70 -4.85
N PRO A 725 21.03 -4.25 -5.57
CA PRO A 725 21.39 -5.67 -5.46
C PRO A 725 21.82 -6.11 -4.04
N ASP A 726 22.30 -5.17 -3.22
CA ASP A 726 22.64 -5.40 -1.81
C ASP A 726 21.42 -5.34 -0.88
N GLY A 727 20.21 -5.14 -1.41
CA GLY A 727 18.96 -5.04 -0.67
C GLY A 727 18.66 -3.67 -0.07
N SER A 728 19.51 -2.65 -0.32
CA SER A 728 19.25 -1.27 0.15
C SER A 728 18.03 -0.68 -0.55
N PHE A 729 17.16 -0.04 0.21
CA PHE A 729 15.94 0.61 -0.30
C PHE A 729 16.26 2.00 -0.85
N GLN A 730 15.78 2.30 -2.07
CA GLN A 730 16.13 3.52 -2.80
C GLN A 730 14.96 4.49 -3.04
N SER A 731 13.75 4.10 -2.71
CA SER A 731 12.54 4.91 -2.92
C SER A 731 12.01 5.49 -1.60
N GLY A 732 12.91 5.93 -0.71
CA GLY A 732 12.58 6.36 0.66
C GLY A 732 11.97 7.75 0.76
N THR A 733 11.97 8.57 -0.30
CA THR A 733 11.41 9.91 -0.30
C THR A 733 10.48 10.12 -1.51
N LEU A 734 9.62 11.13 -1.46
CA LEU A 734 8.77 11.50 -2.61
C LEU A 734 9.57 12.10 -3.78
N ALA A 735 10.87 12.39 -3.60
CA ALA A 735 11.77 12.75 -4.70
C ALA A 735 12.24 11.52 -5.49
N ASP A 736 12.23 10.34 -4.88
CA ASP A 736 12.65 9.06 -5.47
C ASP A 736 11.46 8.17 -5.84
N TYR A 737 10.40 8.22 -5.04
CA TYR A 737 9.09 7.61 -5.33
C TYR A 737 8.16 8.68 -5.89
N LEU A 738 8.18 8.83 -7.22
CA LEU A 738 7.40 9.86 -7.90
C LEU A 738 5.94 9.46 -7.95
N MET A 739 5.06 10.38 -7.53
CA MET A 739 3.60 10.24 -7.66
C MET A 739 3.09 11.16 -8.77
N PRO A 740 2.02 10.77 -9.49
CA PRO A 740 1.44 11.64 -10.50
C PRO A 740 0.81 12.88 -9.87
N THR A 741 0.99 14.00 -10.53
CA THR A 741 0.32 15.27 -10.21
C THR A 741 -0.86 15.51 -11.18
N THR A 742 -1.53 16.63 -11.03
CA THR A 742 -2.57 17.07 -11.99
C THR A 742 -2.01 17.34 -13.38
N CYS A 743 -0.68 17.55 -13.52
CA CYS A 743 -0.04 17.77 -14.81
C CYS A 743 0.09 16.49 -15.64
N GLU A 744 0.38 15.38 -14.99
CA GLU A 744 0.53 14.08 -15.66
C GLU A 744 -0.82 13.36 -15.86
N THR A 745 -1.84 13.76 -15.09
CA THR A 745 -3.14 13.05 -15.04
C THR A 745 -4.19 13.81 -15.86
N PRO A 746 -4.46 13.41 -17.12
CA PRO A 746 -5.55 14.01 -17.89
C PRO A 746 -6.91 13.60 -17.30
N ASP A 747 -7.96 14.41 -17.50
CA ASP A 747 -9.33 14.04 -17.13
C ASP A 747 -9.85 12.98 -18.12
N PRO A 748 -10.17 11.75 -17.67
CA PRO A 748 -10.66 10.70 -18.54
C PRO A 748 -12.12 10.97 -18.96
N VAL A 749 -12.47 10.60 -20.19
CA VAL A 749 -13.88 10.50 -20.61
C VAL A 749 -14.47 9.24 -19.97
N ILE A 750 -15.44 9.42 -19.07
CA ILE A 750 -16.09 8.33 -18.34
C ILE A 750 -17.42 7.98 -19.00
N VAL A 751 -17.64 6.69 -19.24
CA VAL A 751 -18.86 6.13 -19.83
C VAL A 751 -19.44 5.10 -18.88
N HIS A 752 -20.75 5.12 -18.67
CA HIS A 752 -21.45 4.16 -17.82
C HIS A 752 -22.46 3.33 -18.59
N LEU A 753 -22.46 2.04 -18.31
CA LEU A 753 -23.53 1.09 -18.65
C LEU A 753 -24.01 0.47 -17.35
N GLU A 754 -25.30 0.31 -17.19
CA GLU A 754 -25.89 -0.35 -16.01
C GLU A 754 -26.45 -1.72 -16.38
N THR A 755 -25.83 -2.79 -15.88
CA THR A 755 -26.40 -4.14 -15.84
C THR A 755 -26.49 -4.60 -14.38
N PRO A 756 -27.63 -4.36 -13.70
CA PRO A 756 -27.76 -4.64 -12.27
C PRO A 756 -27.43 -6.08 -11.91
N SER A 757 -26.68 -6.27 -10.82
CA SER A 757 -26.39 -7.59 -10.29
C SER A 757 -27.63 -8.24 -9.70
N PRO A 758 -27.99 -9.48 -10.07
CA PRO A 758 -29.08 -10.22 -9.42
C PRO A 758 -28.69 -10.71 -8.01
N PHE A 759 -27.43 -10.59 -7.60
CA PHE A 759 -26.88 -11.16 -6.37
C PHE A 759 -26.60 -10.12 -5.28
N THR A 760 -26.91 -8.85 -5.52
CA THR A 760 -26.77 -7.78 -4.52
C THR A 760 -28.10 -7.07 -4.29
N PRO A 761 -28.41 -6.64 -3.05
CA PRO A 761 -29.75 -6.13 -2.70
C PRO A 761 -30.20 -4.89 -3.51
N LEU A 762 -29.27 -4.05 -3.97
CA LEU A 762 -29.54 -2.85 -4.75
C LEU A 762 -29.18 -2.99 -6.24
N GLY A 763 -28.65 -4.14 -6.65
CA GLY A 763 -28.17 -4.35 -8.01
C GLY A 763 -26.83 -3.67 -8.30
N ALA A 764 -26.18 -3.04 -7.31
CA ALA A 764 -24.91 -2.38 -7.46
C ALA A 764 -23.74 -3.38 -7.45
N LYS A 765 -22.70 -3.09 -8.25
CA LYS A 765 -21.40 -3.79 -8.26
C LYS A 765 -20.30 -2.87 -7.74
N GLY A 766 -19.10 -3.40 -7.58
CA GLY A 766 -17.91 -2.60 -7.28
C GLY A 766 -17.43 -1.81 -8.50
N LEU A 767 -16.76 -0.68 -8.23
CA LEU A 767 -16.11 0.13 -9.26
C LEU A 767 -14.87 0.88 -8.72
N GLY A 768 -14.54 0.66 -7.46
CA GLY A 768 -13.49 1.42 -6.79
C GLY A 768 -12.07 1.00 -7.15
N GLU A 769 -11.87 -0.19 -7.71
CA GLU A 769 -10.56 -0.78 -7.98
C GLU A 769 -10.24 -0.89 -9.48
N GLY A 770 -11.25 -0.81 -10.36
CA GLY A 770 -11.17 -1.17 -11.78
C GLY A 770 -10.02 -0.51 -12.54
N ASN A 771 -9.92 0.81 -12.55
CA ASN A 771 -8.87 1.51 -13.30
C ASN A 771 -7.47 1.29 -12.72
N ASN A 772 -7.31 0.96 -11.45
CA ASN A 772 -5.99 0.56 -10.94
C ASN A 772 -5.54 -0.80 -11.52
N MET A 773 -6.49 -1.61 -12.00
CA MET A 773 -6.21 -2.88 -12.68
C MET A 773 -6.03 -2.72 -14.20
N SER A 774 -6.85 -1.88 -14.85
CA SER A 774 -6.90 -1.73 -16.31
C SER A 774 -5.90 -0.71 -16.86
N THR A 775 -5.74 0.42 -16.18
CA THR A 775 -4.93 1.54 -16.68
C THR A 775 -3.46 1.18 -16.93
N PRO A 776 -2.77 0.44 -16.04
CA PRO A 776 -1.37 0.07 -16.30
C PRO A 776 -1.19 -0.73 -17.58
N VAL A 777 -2.07 -1.68 -17.86
CA VAL A 777 -1.97 -2.51 -19.06
C VAL A 777 -2.47 -1.78 -20.30
N CYS A 778 -3.48 -0.92 -20.19
CA CYS A 778 -3.95 -0.10 -21.31
C CYS A 778 -2.84 0.84 -21.81
N ILE A 779 -2.12 1.50 -20.88
CA ILE A 779 -0.95 2.34 -21.20
C ILE A 779 0.19 1.50 -21.78
N ALA A 780 0.47 0.31 -21.24
CA ALA A 780 1.50 -0.58 -21.78
C ALA A 780 1.17 -1.06 -23.21
N ASN A 781 -0.11 -1.35 -23.52
CA ASN A 781 -0.57 -1.70 -24.85
C ASN A 781 -0.44 -0.52 -25.81
N ALA A 782 -0.79 0.71 -25.38
CA ALA A 782 -0.59 1.92 -26.15
C ALA A 782 0.90 2.19 -26.44
N PHE A 783 1.75 1.98 -25.44
CA PHE A 783 3.20 2.09 -25.60
C PHE A 783 3.75 1.09 -26.65
N ALA A 784 3.36 -0.17 -26.57
CA ALA A 784 3.78 -1.18 -27.54
C ALA A 784 3.30 -0.85 -28.95
N ASP A 785 2.06 -0.34 -29.11
CA ASP A 785 1.55 0.11 -30.40
C ASP A 785 2.28 1.34 -30.95
N ALA A 786 2.67 2.29 -30.08
CA ALA A 786 3.45 3.46 -30.46
C ALA A 786 4.81 3.07 -31.08
N LEU A 787 5.44 2.03 -30.50
CA LEU A 787 6.75 1.55 -30.97
C LEU A 787 6.67 0.61 -32.18
N ARG A 788 5.52 0.05 -32.52
CA ARG A 788 5.35 -0.95 -33.60
C ARG A 788 5.94 -0.55 -34.96
N PRO A 789 5.88 0.73 -35.39
CA PRO A 789 6.54 1.14 -36.63
C PRO A 789 8.08 1.04 -36.62
N VAL A 790 8.68 1.03 -35.44
CA VAL A 790 10.14 1.02 -35.23
C VAL A 790 10.60 -0.35 -34.76
N ARG A 791 9.84 -0.96 -33.84
CA ARG A 791 10.20 -2.23 -33.20
C ARG A 791 8.94 -2.93 -32.64
N ASP A 792 8.88 -4.23 -32.78
CA ASP A 792 7.91 -5.07 -32.06
C ASP A 792 8.38 -5.27 -30.60
N VAL A 793 7.61 -4.77 -29.63
CA VAL A 793 7.94 -4.85 -28.20
C VAL A 793 7.01 -5.84 -27.52
N ALA A 794 7.49 -7.05 -27.31
CA ALA A 794 6.76 -8.11 -26.60
C ALA A 794 6.78 -7.88 -25.09
N ASP A 795 7.94 -7.53 -24.52
CA ASP A 795 8.13 -7.27 -23.09
C ASP A 795 8.09 -5.77 -22.82
N VAL A 796 7.07 -5.34 -22.08
CA VAL A 796 6.93 -3.95 -21.58
C VAL A 796 7.09 -3.98 -20.08
N ARG A 797 8.16 -3.38 -19.58
CA ARG A 797 8.44 -3.30 -18.15
C ARG A 797 7.97 -1.97 -17.57
N LEU A 798 7.07 -2.02 -16.61
CA LEU A 798 6.59 -0.86 -15.86
C LEU A 798 7.56 -0.45 -14.73
N PRO A 799 7.51 0.82 -14.29
CA PRO A 799 6.92 1.98 -14.95
C PRO A 799 7.70 2.36 -16.22
N LEU A 800 7.04 3.04 -17.17
CA LEU A 800 7.64 3.52 -18.41
C LEU A 800 8.46 4.80 -18.15
N THR A 801 9.53 4.67 -17.38
CA THR A 801 10.44 5.77 -17.10
C THR A 801 11.26 6.12 -18.36
N PRO A 802 11.71 7.38 -18.53
CA PRO A 802 12.42 7.82 -19.74
C PRO A 802 13.63 6.94 -20.11
N ASP A 803 14.40 6.48 -19.14
CA ASP A 803 15.52 5.57 -19.37
C ASP A 803 15.09 4.21 -19.95
N ARG A 804 13.98 3.64 -19.46
CA ARG A 804 13.41 2.39 -20.00
C ARG A 804 12.85 2.58 -21.41
N VAL A 805 12.17 3.70 -21.63
CA VAL A 805 11.63 4.04 -22.96
C VAL A 805 12.77 4.22 -23.98
N LEU A 806 13.80 4.97 -23.63
CA LEU A 806 14.98 5.14 -24.50
C LEU A 806 15.70 3.81 -24.77
N ALA A 807 15.76 2.90 -23.79
CA ALA A 807 16.32 1.57 -24.02
C ALA A 807 15.54 0.75 -25.07
N HIS A 808 14.21 0.94 -25.16
CA HIS A 808 13.40 0.33 -26.20
C HIS A 808 13.57 1.00 -27.58
N LEU A 809 13.98 2.26 -27.64
CA LEU A 809 14.19 3.02 -28.89
C LEU A 809 15.59 2.79 -29.49
N GLN A 810 16.57 2.39 -28.68
CA GLN A 810 17.92 2.07 -29.16
C GLN A 810 17.88 0.77 -29.97
N THR A 811 18.33 0.85 -31.23
CA THR A 811 18.26 -0.24 -32.21
C THR A 811 19.41 -1.25 -32.12
N GLU A 812 20.44 -0.99 -31.34
CA GLU A 812 21.57 -1.89 -31.12
C GLU A 812 21.44 -2.57 -29.75
N ASP A 813 21.82 -3.84 -29.64
CA ASP A 813 22.06 -4.49 -28.36
C ASP A 813 22.91 -3.53 -27.51
N PRO A 814 22.58 -3.31 -26.25
CA PRO A 814 23.35 -2.40 -25.42
C PRO A 814 24.81 -2.79 -25.53
N PRO A 815 25.73 -1.88 -25.93
CA PRO A 815 27.13 -2.23 -26.02
C PRO A 815 27.54 -2.88 -24.72
N PRO A 816 28.34 -3.96 -24.74
CA PRO A 816 28.81 -4.58 -23.52
C PRO A 816 29.29 -3.46 -22.62
N ARG A 817 28.79 -3.38 -21.37
CA ARG A 817 29.08 -2.29 -20.45
C ARG A 817 30.58 -2.06 -20.44
N HIS A 818 31.05 -1.14 -21.27
CA HIS A 818 32.43 -0.70 -21.23
C HIS A 818 32.65 -0.09 -19.86
N PRO A 819 33.74 -0.39 -19.21
CA PRO A 819 34.10 0.31 -17.98
C PRO A 819 34.05 1.80 -18.32
N VAL A 820 33.25 2.55 -17.57
CA VAL A 820 33.02 3.98 -17.75
C VAL A 820 34.36 4.65 -18.02
N ALA A 821 34.51 5.20 -19.22
CA ALA A 821 35.68 5.99 -19.57
C ALA A 821 35.84 7.06 -18.50
N LYS A 822 37.07 7.26 -18.00
CA LYS A 822 37.39 8.24 -16.99
C LYS A 822 36.72 9.55 -17.30
N ALA A 823 35.73 9.93 -16.50
CA ALA A 823 35.17 11.27 -16.53
C ALA A 823 36.29 12.30 -16.37
N PRO A 824 36.31 13.40 -17.14
CA PRO A 824 37.23 14.50 -16.89
C PRO A 824 37.07 15.00 -15.46
N ALA A 825 38.15 15.47 -14.87
CA ALA A 825 38.17 15.99 -13.51
C ALA A 825 36.98 16.97 -13.30
N PRO A 826 36.21 16.83 -12.23
CA PRO A 826 35.04 17.66 -12.04
C PRO A 826 35.44 19.14 -11.95
N ALA A 827 34.79 19.97 -12.75
CA ALA A 827 34.80 21.42 -12.55
C ALA A 827 34.24 21.72 -11.16
N ALA A 828 34.76 22.76 -10.52
CA ALA A 828 34.34 23.19 -9.19
C ALA A 828 32.80 23.26 -9.08
N LEU A 829 32.24 22.58 -8.10
CA LEU A 829 30.80 22.57 -7.80
C LEU A 829 30.33 24.01 -7.54
N ARG A 830 29.45 24.52 -8.37
CA ARG A 830 28.89 25.87 -8.23
C ARG A 830 27.68 25.98 -7.30
N ASP A 831 27.03 24.85 -6.93
CA ASP A 831 25.86 24.84 -6.04
C ASP A 831 25.88 23.58 -5.15
N GLY A 832 26.66 23.61 -4.08
CA GLY A 832 26.72 22.55 -3.07
C GLY A 832 26.54 23.10 -1.65
N LEU A 833 25.98 22.29 -0.75
CA LEU A 833 25.91 22.63 0.66
C LEU A 833 27.31 22.61 1.26
N SER A 834 27.73 23.68 1.93
CA SER A 834 29.05 23.80 2.57
C SER A 834 28.92 23.44 4.06
N LEU A 835 29.78 22.52 4.53
CA LEU A 835 29.93 22.11 5.91
C LEU A 835 31.31 22.46 6.39
N ALA A 836 31.49 23.04 7.58
CA ALA A 836 32.77 23.29 8.18
C ALA A 836 32.73 23.12 9.70
N ALA A 837 33.74 22.53 10.28
CA ALA A 837 33.86 22.45 11.73
C ALA A 837 35.34 22.37 12.16
N GLN A 838 35.59 22.74 13.41
CA GLN A 838 36.90 22.62 14.06
C GLN A 838 36.72 22.02 15.46
N GLY A 839 37.73 21.32 15.95
CA GLY A 839 37.71 20.71 17.28
C GLY A 839 39.06 20.17 17.73
N SER A 840 39.02 19.53 18.90
CA SER A 840 40.19 18.82 19.41
C SER A 840 39.79 17.54 20.14
N VAL A 841 40.66 16.54 20.10
CA VAL A 841 40.47 15.25 20.79
C VAL A 841 41.78 14.82 21.46
N ASP A 842 41.68 14.30 22.70
CA ASP A 842 42.80 13.78 23.43
C ASP A 842 42.97 12.28 23.15
N ILE A 843 44.15 11.86 22.72
CA ILE A 843 44.51 10.48 22.37
C ILE A 843 45.59 9.99 23.32
N ALA A 844 45.37 8.87 23.99
CA ALA A 844 46.34 8.27 24.93
C ALA A 844 47.45 7.51 24.20
N ALA A 845 48.19 8.22 23.33
CA ALA A 845 49.36 7.72 22.60
C ALA A 845 50.30 8.89 22.26
N PRO A 846 51.63 8.65 22.13
CA PRO A 846 52.59 9.71 21.74
C PRO A 846 52.28 10.25 20.32
N PRO A 847 52.60 11.54 20.03
CA PRO A 847 52.35 12.16 18.72
C PRO A 847 52.93 11.37 17.55
N ALA A 848 54.12 10.82 17.70
CA ALA A 848 54.77 10.01 16.69
C ALA A 848 53.91 8.76 16.32
N ARG A 849 53.28 8.12 17.30
CA ARG A 849 52.47 6.92 17.07
C ARG A 849 51.13 7.26 16.40
N VAL A 850 50.50 8.37 16.80
CA VAL A 850 49.29 8.88 16.16
C VAL A 850 49.56 9.23 14.69
N PHE A 851 50.67 9.88 14.45
CA PHE A 851 51.13 10.30 13.12
C PHE A 851 51.44 9.10 12.21
N GLU A 852 52.05 8.06 12.75
CA GLU A 852 52.35 6.82 12.05
C GLU A 852 51.07 6.12 11.55
N VAL A 853 50.03 6.07 12.39
CA VAL A 853 48.72 5.51 12.01
C VAL A 853 48.05 6.31 10.89
N LEU A 854 48.21 7.64 10.88
CA LEU A 854 47.67 8.50 9.83
C LEU A 854 48.39 8.36 8.47
N LEU A 855 49.63 7.89 8.47
CA LEU A 855 50.43 7.68 7.25
C LEU A 855 50.38 6.22 6.74
N ASP A 856 50.04 5.26 7.58
CA ASP A 856 49.95 3.85 7.19
C ASP A 856 48.60 3.55 6.51
N PRO A 857 48.55 3.18 5.19
CA PRO A 857 47.31 2.92 4.48
C PRO A 857 46.49 1.80 5.10
N VAL A 858 47.09 0.78 5.66
CA VAL A 858 46.40 -0.36 6.26
C VAL A 858 45.75 0.03 7.59
N ALA A 859 46.45 0.81 8.38
CA ALA A 859 45.92 1.35 9.63
C ALA A 859 44.86 2.41 9.36
N LEU A 860 45.05 3.31 8.40
CA LEU A 860 44.10 4.35 7.99
C LEU A 860 42.81 3.77 7.45
N ALA A 861 42.84 2.67 6.68
CA ALA A 861 41.66 1.97 6.23
C ALA A 861 40.77 1.47 7.39
N ARG A 862 41.35 1.12 8.52
CA ARG A 862 40.64 0.67 9.73
C ARG A 862 40.06 1.83 10.56
N VAL A 863 40.64 3.02 10.38
CA VAL A 863 40.28 4.24 11.09
C VAL A 863 39.13 4.96 10.40
N ILE A 864 39.08 4.95 9.06
CA ILE A 864 38.03 5.62 8.29
C ILE A 864 36.70 4.84 8.41
N PRO A 865 35.63 5.43 8.98
CA PRO A 865 34.35 4.75 9.13
C PRO A 865 33.76 4.35 7.79
N GLY A 866 33.34 3.08 7.66
CA GLY A 866 32.74 2.56 6.44
C GLY A 866 33.70 2.30 5.27
N CYS A 867 35.01 2.37 5.49
CA CYS A 867 36.01 2.06 4.46
C CYS A 867 36.11 0.54 4.24
N HIS A 868 35.90 0.11 3.01
CA HIS A 868 35.98 -1.29 2.59
C HIS A 868 37.38 -1.62 2.00
N ALA A 869 37.99 -0.67 1.32
CA ALA A 869 39.32 -0.79 0.74
C ALA A 869 39.99 0.57 0.64
N LEU A 870 41.32 0.59 0.94
CA LEU A 870 42.18 1.75 0.71
C LEU A 870 43.44 1.27 -0.06
N GLN A 871 43.60 1.75 -1.29
CA GLN A 871 44.70 1.38 -2.18
C GLN A 871 45.58 2.59 -2.47
N SER A 872 46.87 2.42 -2.47
CA SER A 872 47.81 3.48 -2.85
C SER A 872 47.72 3.76 -4.36
N ASP A 873 47.54 5.02 -4.73
CA ASP A 873 47.48 5.54 -6.11
C ASP A 873 48.63 6.51 -6.39
N GLY A 874 49.79 6.32 -5.70
CA GLY A 874 51.01 7.12 -5.79
C GLY A 874 51.46 7.62 -4.43
N PRO A 875 52.58 8.38 -4.37
CA PRO A 875 53.09 8.93 -3.09
C PRO A 875 52.02 9.84 -2.45
N ASN A 876 51.62 9.53 -1.21
CA ASN A 876 50.62 10.28 -0.42
C ASN A 876 49.22 10.42 -1.10
N ARG A 877 48.90 9.52 -2.03
CA ARG A 877 47.61 9.47 -2.72
C ARG A 877 46.98 8.09 -2.56
N TYR A 878 45.69 8.08 -2.24
CA TYR A 878 44.95 6.86 -1.97
C TYR A 878 43.61 6.88 -2.69
N ARG A 879 43.16 5.71 -3.14
CA ARG A 879 41.77 5.46 -3.60
C ARG A 879 41.08 4.67 -2.51
N ALA A 880 40.01 5.20 -2.00
CA ALA A 880 39.19 4.60 -0.96
C ALA A 880 37.80 4.24 -1.51
N ASP A 881 37.33 3.08 -1.09
CA ASP A 881 35.96 2.64 -1.29
C ASP A 881 35.25 2.74 0.07
N VAL A 882 34.35 3.70 0.21
CA VAL A 882 33.77 4.07 1.50
C VAL A 882 32.25 4.09 1.41
N THR A 883 31.57 3.43 2.34
CA THR A 883 30.12 3.56 2.50
C THR A 883 29.83 4.62 3.56
N VAL A 884 29.16 5.69 3.14
CA VAL A 884 28.71 6.77 4.04
C VAL A 884 27.21 6.73 4.16
N GLY A 885 26.69 6.81 5.39
CA GLY A 885 25.25 6.83 5.68
C GLY A 885 24.83 8.14 6.35
N VAL A 886 23.70 8.71 5.89
CA VAL A 886 23.03 9.85 6.51
C VAL A 886 21.58 9.44 6.73
N GLY A 887 21.20 9.15 7.96
CA GLY A 887 19.90 8.59 8.30
C GLY A 887 19.66 7.24 7.61
N LEU A 888 18.58 7.10 6.86
CA LEU A 888 18.25 5.89 6.10
C LEU A 888 18.96 5.79 4.75
N ILE A 889 19.69 6.85 4.33
CA ILE A 889 20.38 6.90 3.05
C ILE A 889 21.81 6.44 3.24
N LYS A 890 22.20 5.33 2.61
CA LYS A 890 23.58 4.89 2.51
C LYS A 890 24.04 4.95 1.07
N ALA A 891 25.22 5.50 0.84
CA ALA A 891 25.83 5.54 -0.48
C ALA A 891 27.26 5.03 -0.42
N ARG A 892 27.65 4.27 -1.43
CA ARG A 892 29.02 3.83 -1.64
C ARG A 892 29.73 4.87 -2.48
N TYR A 893 30.80 5.46 -1.93
CA TYR A 893 31.62 6.48 -2.57
C TYR A 893 32.97 5.88 -2.98
N GLU A 894 33.34 6.11 -4.22
CA GLU A 894 34.72 6.00 -4.64
C GLU A 894 35.38 7.35 -4.36
N ALA A 895 36.27 7.38 -3.37
CA ALA A 895 36.94 8.58 -2.91
C ALA A 895 38.44 8.55 -3.26
N ARG A 896 38.98 9.71 -3.63
CA ARG A 896 40.43 9.94 -3.73
C ARG A 896 40.86 10.82 -2.62
N ILE A 897 41.87 10.37 -1.87
CA ILE A 897 42.42 11.06 -0.71
C ILE A 897 43.86 11.43 -1.03
N THR A 898 44.23 12.67 -0.75
CA THR A 898 45.61 13.20 -0.91
C THR A 898 46.05 13.78 0.41
N LEU A 899 47.23 13.37 0.87
CA LEU A 899 47.92 13.97 2.01
C LEU A 899 48.94 14.97 1.51
N SER A 900 48.97 16.18 2.10
CA SER A 900 49.88 17.25 1.81
C SER A 900 50.37 17.94 3.08
N ASP A 901 51.30 18.85 2.95
CA ASP A 901 51.87 19.69 4.04
C ASP A 901 52.25 18.86 5.26
N ILE A 902 52.94 17.73 4.99
CA ILE A 902 53.33 16.75 5.99
C ILE A 902 54.57 17.27 6.76
N ASP A 903 54.34 17.69 8.01
CA ASP A 903 55.38 18.04 9.00
C ASP A 903 55.37 17.02 10.15
N ALA A 904 56.11 15.93 10.00
CA ALA A 904 56.07 14.81 10.92
C ALA A 904 56.88 15.14 12.22
N PRO A 905 56.36 14.81 13.41
CA PRO A 905 55.02 14.25 13.72
C PRO A 905 54.02 15.33 14.16
N ARG A 906 54.07 16.53 13.61
CA ARG A 906 53.34 17.71 14.11
C ARG A 906 52.06 18.01 13.37
N SER A 907 52.05 17.93 12.04
CA SER A 907 50.87 18.29 11.27
C SER A 907 50.82 17.67 9.88
N LEU A 908 49.63 17.55 9.34
CA LEU A 908 49.37 17.18 7.94
C LEU A 908 48.07 17.75 7.47
N ARG A 909 47.90 17.87 6.15
CA ARG A 909 46.66 18.24 5.49
C ARG A 909 46.11 17.08 4.69
N LEU A 910 44.79 16.95 4.71
CA LEU A 910 44.01 15.88 4.10
C LEU A 910 43.02 16.51 3.12
N ALA A 911 43.06 16.13 1.85
CA ALA A 911 42.05 16.56 0.87
C ALA A 911 41.44 15.31 0.25
N GLY A 912 40.11 15.32 0.09
CA GLY A 912 39.34 14.19 -0.47
C GLY A 912 38.27 14.62 -1.43
N VAL A 913 38.09 13.85 -2.52
CA VAL A 913 36.98 14.01 -3.47
C VAL A 913 36.37 12.64 -3.66
N GLY A 914 35.05 12.55 -3.47
CA GLY A 914 34.32 11.30 -3.62
C GLY A 914 33.10 11.49 -4.52
N SER A 915 32.74 10.44 -5.27
CA SER A 915 31.55 10.41 -6.12
C SER A 915 30.77 9.13 -5.91
N SER A 916 29.44 9.24 -6.00
CA SER A 916 28.49 8.14 -5.93
C SER A 916 27.32 8.40 -6.87
N THR A 917 26.45 7.43 -7.02
CA THR A 917 25.17 7.59 -7.78
C THR A 917 24.21 8.60 -7.11
N LEU A 918 24.42 8.92 -5.82
CA LEU A 918 23.58 9.84 -5.06
C LEU A 918 24.14 11.27 -4.95
N GLY A 919 25.39 11.47 -5.38
CA GLY A 919 25.99 12.81 -5.37
C GLY A 919 27.51 12.78 -5.28
N THR A 920 28.09 13.97 -5.19
CA THR A 920 29.52 14.18 -5.06
C THR A 920 29.82 14.90 -3.77
N GLY A 921 31.01 14.61 -3.18
CA GLY A 921 31.53 15.32 -2.02
C GLY A 921 32.97 15.69 -2.25
N ALA A 922 33.38 16.89 -1.89
CA ALA A 922 34.76 17.32 -1.85
C ALA A 922 35.02 17.96 -0.49
N GLY A 923 36.14 17.65 0.12
CA GLY A 923 36.49 18.25 1.40
C GLY A 923 38.00 18.31 1.60
N ASP A 924 38.42 19.26 2.43
CA ASP A 924 39.78 19.36 2.92
C ASP A 924 39.77 19.65 4.40
N GLY A 925 40.84 19.25 5.07
CA GLY A 925 41.02 19.51 6.50
C GLY A 925 42.47 19.44 6.90
N SER A 926 42.80 20.03 8.04
CA SER A 926 44.11 19.96 8.64
C SER A 926 44.08 19.25 10.01
N VAL A 927 45.18 18.57 10.32
CA VAL A 927 45.38 17.91 11.60
C VAL A 927 46.68 18.43 12.17
N ARG A 928 46.67 18.86 13.45
CA ARG A 928 47.82 19.26 14.21
C ARG A 928 47.87 18.49 15.53
N LEU A 929 49.04 17.94 15.84
CA LEU A 929 49.29 17.15 17.04
C LEU A 929 50.12 17.97 18.05
N GLU A 930 49.68 18.00 19.29
CA GLU A 930 50.34 18.65 20.41
C GLU A 930 50.57 17.62 21.50
N GLU A 931 51.82 17.53 22.01
CA GLU A 931 52.16 16.61 23.08
C GLU A 931 51.59 17.09 24.42
N THR A 932 50.95 16.18 25.16
CA THR A 932 50.40 16.45 26.49
C THR A 932 50.89 15.43 27.51
N ALA A 933 50.74 15.73 28.80
CA ALA A 933 51.17 14.81 29.87
C ALA A 933 50.47 13.45 29.85
N GLY A 934 49.33 13.30 29.13
CA GLY A 934 48.56 12.08 28.99
C GLY A 934 48.61 11.45 27.60
N GLY A 935 49.40 11.98 26.65
CA GLY A 935 49.48 11.51 25.28
C GLY A 935 49.48 12.64 24.25
N THR A 936 48.54 12.66 23.32
CA THR A 936 48.48 13.65 22.22
C THR A 936 47.13 14.37 22.24
N ARG A 937 47.15 15.71 22.15
CA ARG A 937 45.97 16.48 21.77
C ARG A 937 46.03 16.72 20.27
N LEU A 938 45.06 16.14 19.58
CA LEU A 938 44.87 16.32 18.16
C LEU A 938 43.86 17.44 17.92
N HIS A 939 44.32 18.51 17.23
CA HIS A 939 43.45 19.59 16.74
C HIS A 939 43.12 19.33 15.28
N TYR A 940 41.86 19.55 14.91
CA TYR A 940 41.43 19.41 13.52
C TYR A 940 40.51 20.55 13.09
N ASP A 941 40.59 20.89 11.83
CA ASP A 941 39.63 21.69 11.10
C ASP A 941 39.30 21.00 9.77
N TYR A 942 38.10 21.15 9.32
CA TYR A 942 37.69 20.66 7.98
C TYR A 942 36.66 21.55 7.33
N SER A 943 36.70 21.59 6.02
CA SER A 943 35.61 22.08 5.18
C SER A 943 35.23 21.02 4.15
N ALA A 944 33.91 20.88 3.89
CA ALA A 944 33.41 19.94 2.91
C ALA A 944 32.25 20.55 2.13
N GLN A 945 32.20 20.27 0.83
CA GLN A 945 31.10 20.61 -0.05
C GLN A 945 30.41 19.32 -0.50
N VAL A 946 29.10 19.27 -0.35
CA VAL A 946 28.29 18.10 -0.69
C VAL A 946 27.28 18.53 -1.75
N GLY A 947 27.30 17.84 -2.90
CA GLY A 947 26.40 18.10 -4.03
C GLY A 947 25.55 16.89 -4.37
N GLY A 948 24.55 17.10 -5.24
CA GLY A 948 23.62 16.07 -5.69
C GLY A 948 22.50 15.77 -4.70
N LYS A 949 21.91 14.59 -4.78
CA LYS A 949 20.76 14.18 -3.96
C LYS A 949 21.05 14.17 -2.45
N VAL A 950 22.29 13.96 -2.07
CA VAL A 950 22.72 13.96 -0.65
C VAL A 950 22.59 15.37 -0.05
N ALA A 951 22.82 16.42 -0.82
CA ALA A 951 22.65 17.80 -0.35
C ALA A 951 21.19 18.17 -0.07
N MET A 952 20.22 17.43 -0.65
CA MET A 952 18.78 17.66 -0.45
C MET A 952 18.26 17.20 0.91
N VAL A 953 19.05 16.42 1.64
CA VAL A 953 18.68 15.92 2.99
C VAL A 953 18.61 17.05 4.04
N GLY A 954 19.18 18.21 3.72
CA GLY A 954 19.16 19.42 4.55
C GLY A 954 20.42 19.57 5.41
N SER A 955 20.78 20.84 5.69
CA SER A 955 22.04 21.17 6.37
C SER A 955 22.18 20.54 7.76
N ARG A 956 21.10 20.55 8.56
CA ARG A 956 21.11 20.04 9.94
C ARG A 956 21.41 18.54 10.02
N MET A 957 20.80 17.73 9.14
CA MET A 957 21.05 16.29 9.12
C MET A 957 22.46 15.96 8.62
N LEU A 958 22.95 16.68 7.62
CA LEU A 958 24.31 16.51 7.11
C LEU A 958 25.37 16.95 8.13
N GLU A 959 25.15 18.03 8.87
CA GLU A 959 26.03 18.47 9.96
C GLU A 959 26.09 17.44 11.10
N SER A 960 24.93 16.87 11.48
CA SER A 960 24.86 15.83 12.50
C SER A 960 25.58 14.56 12.08
N ALA A 961 25.38 14.12 10.83
CA ALA A 961 26.08 12.97 10.26
C ALA A 961 27.60 13.21 10.14
N ALA A 962 28.02 14.38 9.68
CA ALA A 962 29.44 14.75 9.60
C ALA A 962 30.10 14.73 10.97
N ARG A 963 29.49 15.28 12.00
CA ARG A 963 29.98 15.23 13.39
C ARG A 963 30.12 13.79 13.90
N LEU A 964 29.16 12.92 13.60
CA LEU A 964 29.19 11.53 14.01
C LEU A 964 30.34 10.77 13.31
N ILE A 965 30.51 10.96 12.01
CA ILE A 965 31.58 10.34 11.22
C ILE A 965 32.95 10.80 11.71
N VAL A 966 33.15 12.09 11.98
CA VAL A 966 34.40 12.66 12.51
C VAL A 966 34.67 12.13 13.92
N ALA A 967 33.67 12.02 14.78
CA ALA A 967 33.81 11.45 16.11
C ALA A 967 34.21 9.96 16.04
N GLN A 968 33.59 9.16 15.19
CA GLN A 968 33.93 7.75 14.98
C GLN A 968 35.35 7.57 14.40
N LEU A 969 35.78 8.46 13.49
CA LEU A 969 37.13 8.46 12.93
C LEU A 969 38.18 8.67 14.01
N PHE A 970 38.01 9.68 14.85
CA PHE A 970 39.00 9.98 15.90
C PHE A 970 38.97 8.97 17.05
N GLU A 971 37.83 8.40 17.38
CA GLU A 971 37.75 7.28 18.34
C GLU A 971 38.49 6.04 17.80
N SER A 972 38.31 5.71 16.51
CA SER A 972 39.01 4.61 15.87
C SER A 972 40.52 4.87 15.76
N LEU A 973 40.93 6.12 15.48
CA LEU A 973 42.31 6.55 15.48
C LEU A 973 42.94 6.37 16.87
N GLY A 974 42.24 6.80 17.92
CA GLY A 974 42.69 6.64 19.30
C GLY A 974 42.87 5.17 19.68
N ARG A 975 41.96 4.30 19.33
CA ARG A 975 42.06 2.85 19.55
C ARG A 975 43.22 2.22 18.80
N GLN A 976 43.45 2.61 17.56
CA GLN A 976 44.53 2.08 16.74
C GLN A 976 45.91 2.57 17.22
N ALA A 977 46.02 3.82 17.65
CA ALA A 977 47.25 4.41 18.14
C ALA A 977 47.67 3.89 19.54
N SER A 978 46.72 3.61 20.42
CA SER A 978 46.95 3.10 21.78
C SER A 978 47.12 1.59 21.88
N GLY A 979 47.15 0.85 20.79
CA GLY A 979 47.39 -0.60 20.80
C GLY A 979 46.29 -1.43 21.42
N GLY A 980 45.02 -0.96 21.40
CA GLY A 980 43.83 -1.74 21.81
C GLY A 980 43.53 -1.74 23.31
N VAL A 981 44.19 -0.94 24.13
CA VAL A 981 43.87 -0.77 25.55
C VAL A 981 42.78 0.31 25.68
N ALA A 982 41.63 -0.07 26.22
CA ALA A 982 40.51 0.83 26.43
C ALA A 982 40.83 1.95 27.41
N ALA A 983 41.06 3.17 26.93
CA ALA A 983 41.10 4.35 27.78
C ALA A 983 39.66 4.71 28.21
N ARG A 984 39.33 4.38 29.47
CA ARG A 984 38.13 4.92 30.14
C ARG A 984 38.34 6.40 30.43
N ALA A 985 37.73 7.31 29.72
CA ALA A 985 37.31 8.60 30.25
C ALA A 985 36.40 9.35 29.27
N SER A 986 35.15 9.46 29.63
CA SER A 986 34.08 10.09 28.96
C SER A 986 34.35 11.54 28.58
N TRP A 987 34.54 11.81 27.31
CA TRP A 987 34.51 13.17 26.77
C TRP A 987 33.09 13.78 26.83
N TRP A 988 32.05 12.98 26.86
CA TRP A 988 30.65 13.40 27.08
C TRP A 988 30.45 14.14 28.40
N GLN A 989 31.11 13.72 29.51
CA GLN A 989 31.03 14.46 30.77
C GLN A 989 31.67 15.86 30.68
N ARG A 990 32.70 16.04 29.85
CA ARG A 990 33.30 17.35 29.60
C ARG A 990 32.54 18.23 28.64
N LEU A 991 31.79 17.63 27.68
CA LEU A 991 30.91 18.37 26.79
C LEU A 991 29.69 18.89 27.54
N LEU A 992 29.07 18.10 28.40
CA LEU A 992 27.97 18.50 29.29
C LEU A 992 28.37 19.60 30.27
N GLN A 993 29.60 19.56 30.83
CA GLN A 993 30.14 20.64 31.67
C GLN A 993 30.40 21.95 30.90
N ARG A 994 30.72 21.89 29.61
CA ARG A 994 30.87 23.09 28.75
C ARG A 994 29.56 23.69 28.27
N LEU A 995 28.52 22.89 28.21
CA LEU A 995 27.15 23.33 27.84
C LEU A 995 26.34 23.87 29.04
N GLY A 996 26.99 23.97 30.25
CA GLY A 996 26.36 24.63 31.38
C GLY A 996 25.23 23.83 32.09
N VAL A 997 25.11 22.55 31.79
CA VAL A 997 24.17 21.67 32.50
C VAL A 997 24.86 21.14 33.76
N ARG A 998 24.52 21.70 34.91
CA ARG A 998 24.92 21.17 36.25
C ARG A 998 24.06 19.91 36.49
N SER A 999 24.75 18.83 36.89
CA SER A 999 24.21 17.54 37.38
C SER A 999 23.17 17.72 38.49
#